data_975669077423f63efee65c8ac1afa1a1
#
_entry.id   975669077423f63efee65c8ac1afa1a1
#
_cell.length_a   1.000
_cell.length_b   1.000
_cell.length_c   1.000
_cell.angle_alpha   90.00
_cell.angle_beta   90.00
_cell.angle_gamma   90.00
#
_symmetry.space_group_name_H-M   'P 1'
#
loop_
_entity.id
_entity.type
_entity.pdbx_description
1 polymer ?
#
loop_
_entity_poly.entity_id
_entity_poly.type
_entity_poly.pdbx_seq_one_letter_code
_entity_poly.pdbx_strand_id
1 'polypeptide(L)'
;MKKSLSCILISSVIALSACDNKSTTPTAASIAPGAPGSASHWSYSGKTGIGTSYEQYTQGQYQDSGSTGKISKVWFSLAQGVLTETMFGLIHEAQIQEAQFYVKGDNFLHQEKADTLSQIDYLHKDAQGHPLSLAYKIVNSDKEGRYEIEKHIFTDPDTNSLMMKVIFRAQADNLTPYLYINPHMANTGPGDKAWQEGNTWYAADGKTHLAISTNATIANSTVGFEGVSDGLNDLISNGKLTSTYNTTGDTTGNIAMTLQLPTLKKGETGEWQFVLGFGNSKEESLAASTQTLNTGAQKVLANFNGAGDAIGWEDYLASLPALEALSKESTDSGKLLYASALVLKAQEDKTYAGGMIASLSNPWGDTASADKAQTGYKAVWPRDFYQVTMAMLALGDRVTPKVAFEYLENVQTSDKTPGYSGTPGWFLQKTHVDGKVEWVGVQLDQTAMPIMLGWRLWKEGVLTDAEMTTWYDKMLKPAANFLTDGGTVNIDWLKNVTITPPKTIQERWEEQTGYSPSTTSAIIAGLVAASDIAKLAKDDESAARYLAAADKYSSGLEKNLYTTSGMLNKAPSDGNYYLRISANEDPNDRGLLGVSNGQENVNESEVIDGGFLELVRYGVRSPLNKEIQNTLPEIDDTSLPDIVRVKYEFSVAGKAEKLPGWRRYGKDGYGEDTSAGRGYNATGKNAPDGRGRVWPIFTGERGHYELARTAANGKLNDEELSKLRNTYVTAMEIFANEGLMIPEQVWDNVGSNQTYNFTAGEGTNSATPLAWSHAEYVKLLRSYADKKVWDLNASTSARYVK
;
A
#
# COMPACT_ATOMS: atom_id res chain seq x y z
N MET A 1 1.90 36.56 24.64
CA MET A 1 1.82 37.67 23.69
C MET A 1 1.15 37.14 22.42
N LYS A 2 -0.01 37.64 22.13
CA LYS A 2 -0.84 37.25 20.98
C LYS A 2 -0.13 37.62 19.69
N LYS A 3 0.03 36.71 18.73
CA LYS A 3 0.21 37.06 17.33
C LYS A 3 -0.93 36.45 16.53
N SER A 4 -1.73 37.36 16.05
CA SER A 4 -2.91 37.15 15.21
C SER A 4 -2.50 36.74 13.80
N LEU A 5 -3.12 35.69 13.25
CA LEU A 5 -3.17 35.46 11.82
C LEU A 5 -4.00 36.56 11.18
N SER A 6 -3.40 37.31 10.28
CA SER A 6 -4.10 38.28 9.44
C SER A 6 -4.57 37.58 8.18
N CYS A 7 -5.90 37.34 8.08
CA CYS A 7 -6.57 37.16 6.81
C CYS A 7 -6.45 38.46 6.02
N ILE A 8 -5.81 38.45 4.87
CA ILE A 8 -5.79 39.56 3.94
C ILE A 8 -7.08 39.47 3.10
N LEU A 9 -8.08 40.27 3.50
CA LEU A 9 -9.18 40.63 2.62
C LEU A 9 -8.69 41.69 1.66
N ILE A 10 -8.58 41.35 0.38
CA ILE A 10 -8.38 42.34 -0.68
C ILE A 10 -9.73 42.87 -1.08
N SER A 11 -10.03 44.08 -0.65
CA SER A 11 -11.18 44.86 -1.13
C SER A 11 -10.86 45.45 -2.49
N SER A 12 -11.44 44.90 -3.55
CA SER A 12 -11.34 45.47 -4.91
C SER A 12 -12.28 46.62 -5.08
N VAL A 13 -11.72 47.77 -5.37
CA VAL A 13 -12.46 48.95 -5.86
C VAL A 13 -12.84 48.70 -7.31
N ILE A 14 -14.13 48.56 -7.59
CA ILE A 14 -14.66 48.42 -8.95
C ILE A 14 -14.63 49.82 -9.60
N ALA A 15 -13.72 50.03 -10.53
CA ALA A 15 -13.82 51.10 -11.52
C ALA A 15 -14.58 50.58 -12.74
N LEU A 16 -15.80 51.01 -12.96
CA LEU A 16 -16.54 50.74 -14.19
C LEU A 16 -15.87 51.49 -15.36
N SER A 17 -15.14 50.78 -16.19
CA SER A 17 -14.81 51.23 -17.52
C SER A 17 -15.55 50.36 -18.53
N ALA A 18 -16.27 51.02 -19.44
CA ALA A 18 -16.97 50.36 -20.54
C ALA A 18 -16.00 49.51 -21.38
N CYS A 19 -16.23 48.21 -21.43
CA CYS A 19 -15.45 47.31 -22.28
C CYS A 19 -16.15 47.21 -23.63
N ASP A 20 -15.43 47.69 -24.66
CA ASP A 20 -15.62 47.25 -26.02
C ASP A 20 -15.42 45.70 -26.11
N ASN A 21 -16.43 45.00 -26.61
CA ASN A 21 -16.41 43.57 -26.87
C ASN A 21 -15.50 43.26 -28.09
N LYS A 22 -14.18 43.40 -27.90
CA LYS A 22 -13.22 42.80 -28.81
C LYS A 22 -13.00 41.34 -28.39
N SER A 23 -13.41 40.39 -29.21
CA SER A 23 -12.96 38.99 -29.14
C SER A 23 -11.44 38.98 -29.21
N THR A 24 -10.77 38.94 -28.07
CA THR A 24 -9.30 38.79 -28.04
C THR A 24 -9.01 37.31 -28.21
N THR A 25 -8.46 36.94 -29.37
CA THR A 25 -7.79 35.65 -29.56
C THR A 25 -6.70 35.53 -28.49
N PRO A 26 -6.57 34.41 -27.78
CA PRO A 26 -5.51 34.23 -26.80
C PRO A 26 -4.13 34.52 -27.41
N THR A 27 -3.33 35.27 -26.71
CA THR A 27 -1.94 35.58 -27.19
C THR A 27 -1.10 34.34 -26.95
N ALA A 28 -0.69 33.64 -28.02
CA ALA A 28 0.20 32.49 -27.93
C ALA A 28 1.64 32.95 -27.66
N ALA A 29 2.20 32.62 -26.51
CA ALA A 29 3.60 32.71 -26.21
C ALA A 29 4.27 31.33 -26.43
N SER A 30 5.49 31.27 -26.97
CA SER A 30 6.16 30.01 -27.25
C SER A 30 6.69 29.32 -25.99
N ILE A 31 7.14 30.08 -25.01
CA ILE A 31 7.83 29.54 -23.81
C ILE A 31 7.12 30.00 -22.53
N ALA A 32 6.80 29.06 -21.66
CA ALA A 32 6.22 29.35 -20.36
C ALA A 32 7.23 29.97 -19.39
N PRO A 33 6.91 31.08 -18.72
CA PRO A 33 7.75 31.67 -17.68
C PRO A 33 7.53 31.02 -16.33
N GLY A 34 8.42 31.26 -15.36
CA GLY A 34 8.14 31.00 -13.94
C GLY A 34 8.66 29.68 -13.39
N ALA A 35 9.66 29.07 -14.03
CA ALA A 35 10.37 27.94 -13.42
C ALA A 35 10.94 28.31 -12.03
N PRO A 36 10.97 27.38 -11.06
CA PRO A 36 10.58 25.98 -11.17
C PRO A 36 9.10 25.70 -10.89
N GLY A 37 8.24 26.68 -10.71
CA GLY A 37 6.87 26.53 -10.27
C GLY A 37 6.73 26.36 -8.75
N SER A 38 5.55 25.90 -8.29
CA SER A 38 5.27 25.61 -6.88
C SER A 38 6.05 24.37 -6.42
N ALA A 39 6.24 24.25 -5.10
CA ALA A 39 6.81 23.03 -4.50
C ALA A 39 5.94 21.81 -4.83
N SER A 40 6.60 20.74 -5.28
CA SER A 40 5.90 19.52 -5.66
C SER A 40 5.63 18.61 -4.47
N HIS A 41 4.46 17.95 -4.48
CA HIS A 41 4.02 16.98 -3.48
C HIS A 41 3.46 15.74 -4.18
N TRP A 42 3.35 14.63 -3.44
CA TRP A 42 2.62 13.45 -3.93
C TRP A 42 1.11 13.65 -3.75
N SER A 43 0.32 12.68 -4.22
CA SER A 43 -1.13 12.73 -4.06
C SER A 43 -1.58 12.18 -2.71
N TYR A 44 -2.85 12.41 -2.39
CA TYR A 44 -3.54 11.82 -1.25
C TYR A 44 -3.38 10.30 -1.23
N SER A 45 -3.01 9.73 -0.07
CA SER A 45 -2.64 8.33 0.06
C SER A 45 -3.81 7.37 0.20
N GLY A 46 -4.98 7.85 0.63
CA GLY A 46 -6.21 7.06 0.75
C GLY A 46 -6.77 6.69 -0.63
N LYS A 47 -6.13 5.74 -1.33
CA LYS A 47 -6.57 5.34 -2.67
C LYS A 47 -7.87 4.55 -2.61
N THR A 48 -8.77 4.87 -3.53
CA THR A 48 -10.03 4.14 -3.73
C THR A 48 -9.94 3.11 -4.83
N GLY A 49 -8.81 3.05 -5.53
CA GLY A 49 -8.53 2.05 -6.56
C GLY A 49 -7.06 2.06 -6.95
N ILE A 50 -6.56 0.89 -7.31
CA ILE A 50 -5.27 0.69 -7.99
C ILE A 50 -5.46 -0.25 -9.16
N GLY A 51 -4.62 -0.15 -10.19
CA GLY A 51 -4.76 -1.06 -11.32
C GLY A 51 -3.51 -1.16 -12.18
N THR A 52 -3.45 -2.24 -12.93
CA THR A 52 -2.49 -2.57 -13.98
C THR A 52 -3.10 -3.68 -14.83
N SER A 53 -2.59 -3.94 -16.03
CA SER A 53 -2.95 -5.12 -16.83
C SER A 53 -2.45 -6.40 -16.15
N TYR A 54 -3.24 -7.47 -16.21
CA TYR A 54 -2.73 -8.80 -15.84
C TYR A 54 -1.86 -9.34 -16.97
N GLU A 55 -0.75 -9.93 -16.57
CA GLU A 55 0.19 -10.59 -17.49
C GLU A 55 0.48 -12.00 -17.00
N GLN A 56 0.67 -12.93 -17.92
CA GLN A 56 1.01 -14.31 -17.60
C GLN A 56 2.53 -14.53 -17.63
N TYR A 57 3.05 -15.26 -16.67
CA TYR A 57 4.47 -15.65 -16.71
C TYR A 57 4.79 -16.60 -17.87
N THR A 58 5.94 -16.39 -18.47
CA THR A 58 6.60 -17.35 -19.34
C THR A 58 7.88 -17.82 -18.64
N GLN A 59 7.91 -19.09 -18.20
CA GLN A 59 9.01 -19.66 -17.44
C GLN A 59 9.42 -18.83 -16.19
N GLY A 60 8.43 -18.34 -15.44
CA GLY A 60 8.65 -17.56 -14.23
C GLY A 60 9.08 -16.10 -14.44
N GLN A 61 9.02 -15.61 -15.67
CA GLN A 61 9.36 -14.23 -16.04
C GLN A 61 8.22 -13.60 -16.87
N TYR A 62 8.16 -12.28 -16.88
CA TYR A 62 7.36 -11.55 -17.85
C TYR A 62 8.20 -11.29 -19.11
N GLN A 63 7.73 -11.75 -20.26
CA GLN A 63 8.44 -11.64 -21.54
C GLN A 63 7.53 -11.02 -22.59
N ASP A 64 8.06 -10.08 -23.37
CA ASP A 64 7.34 -9.37 -24.44
C ASP A 64 6.76 -10.30 -25.54
N SER A 65 7.12 -11.58 -25.54
CA SER A 65 6.57 -12.61 -26.41
C SER A 65 5.38 -13.37 -25.80
N GLY A 66 4.79 -12.85 -24.72
CA GLY A 66 3.56 -13.41 -24.14
C GLY A 66 2.39 -13.47 -25.11
N SER A 67 1.24 -13.93 -24.68
CA SER A 67 0.05 -14.12 -25.54
C SER A 67 -0.45 -12.83 -26.20
N THR A 68 -0.16 -11.66 -25.61
CA THR A 68 -0.52 -10.33 -26.15
C THR A 68 0.61 -9.69 -26.94
N GLY A 69 1.82 -10.24 -26.92
CA GLY A 69 2.99 -9.77 -27.66
C GLY A 69 3.85 -8.76 -26.91
N LYS A 70 3.33 -7.95 -26.01
CA LYS A 70 4.06 -6.97 -25.21
C LYS A 70 3.60 -6.98 -23.76
N ILE A 71 4.50 -6.80 -22.82
CA ILE A 71 4.19 -6.64 -21.40
C ILE A 71 3.96 -5.17 -21.08
N SER A 72 2.76 -4.82 -20.64
CA SER A 72 2.43 -3.47 -20.18
C SER A 72 2.99 -3.23 -18.78
N LYS A 73 3.95 -2.30 -18.68
CA LYS A 73 4.60 -1.91 -17.41
C LYS A 73 4.04 -0.60 -16.87
N VAL A 74 2.71 -0.50 -16.84
CA VAL A 74 1.99 0.68 -16.34
C VAL A 74 1.08 0.28 -15.20
N TRP A 75 1.17 1.01 -14.08
CA TRP A 75 0.29 0.93 -12.93
C TRP A 75 -0.35 2.29 -12.68
N PHE A 76 -1.49 2.32 -12.06
CA PHE A 76 -2.16 3.57 -11.69
C PHE A 76 -2.85 3.46 -10.35
N SER A 77 -3.15 4.61 -9.76
CA SER A 77 -3.95 4.74 -8.55
C SER A 77 -5.03 5.80 -8.70
N LEU A 78 -6.08 5.68 -7.92
CA LEU A 78 -7.25 6.56 -7.90
C LEU A 78 -7.50 7.03 -6.47
N ALA A 79 -7.74 8.32 -6.27
CA ALA A 79 -8.14 8.88 -4.98
C ALA A 79 -9.01 10.09 -5.19
N GLN A 80 -9.92 10.37 -4.26
CA GLN A 80 -10.76 11.57 -4.30
C GLN A 80 -11.49 11.78 -5.64
N GLY A 81 -11.84 10.67 -6.31
CA GLY A 81 -12.53 10.68 -7.61
C GLY A 81 -11.67 11.02 -8.82
N VAL A 82 -10.34 11.11 -8.71
CA VAL A 82 -9.45 11.46 -9.81
C VAL A 82 -8.33 10.43 -10.01
N LEU A 83 -7.68 10.48 -11.19
CA LEU A 83 -6.46 9.71 -11.46
C LEU A 83 -5.32 10.35 -10.66
N THR A 84 -4.59 9.53 -9.92
CA THR A 84 -3.44 9.94 -9.13
C THR A 84 -2.16 9.27 -9.64
N GLU A 85 -1.18 8.94 -8.79
CA GLU A 85 0.10 8.43 -9.24
C GLU A 85 -0.08 7.30 -10.26
N THR A 86 0.55 7.51 -11.42
CA THR A 86 0.64 6.52 -12.50
C THR A 86 2.10 6.19 -12.70
N MET A 87 2.46 4.90 -12.59
CA MET A 87 3.83 4.44 -12.64
C MET A 87 4.13 3.80 -13.99
N PHE A 88 5.39 3.89 -14.43
CA PHE A 88 5.87 3.28 -15.66
C PHE A 88 7.29 2.71 -15.51
N GLY A 89 7.50 1.52 -16.07
CA GLY A 89 8.78 0.83 -16.13
C GLY A 89 9.05 -0.03 -14.91
N LEU A 90 9.25 0.59 -13.76
CA LEU A 90 9.25 -0.05 -12.46
C LEU A 90 8.05 0.43 -11.64
N ILE A 91 7.51 -0.45 -10.84
CA ILE A 91 6.28 -0.19 -10.06
C ILE A 91 6.42 0.99 -9.08
N HIS A 92 7.66 1.39 -8.73
CA HIS A 92 7.92 2.51 -7.84
C HIS A 92 8.25 3.83 -8.56
N GLU A 93 8.33 3.82 -9.89
CA GLU A 93 8.68 4.98 -10.71
C GLU A 93 7.41 5.74 -11.16
N ALA A 94 6.92 6.65 -10.34
CA ALA A 94 5.76 7.48 -10.69
C ALA A 94 6.10 8.49 -11.80
N GLN A 95 5.12 8.76 -12.68
CA GLN A 95 5.24 9.67 -13.83
C GLN A 95 4.15 10.75 -13.82
N ILE A 96 3.11 10.59 -13.03
CA ILE A 96 1.98 11.50 -12.90
C ILE A 96 1.73 11.71 -11.40
N GLN A 97 1.53 12.97 -10.98
CA GLN A 97 1.03 13.27 -9.65
C GLN A 97 -0.50 13.16 -9.64
N GLU A 98 -1.20 13.90 -10.53
CA GLU A 98 -2.65 13.79 -10.69
C GLU A 98 -3.13 14.24 -12.08
N ALA A 99 -4.33 13.75 -12.46
CA ALA A 99 -5.10 14.25 -13.59
C ALA A 99 -6.56 14.41 -13.18
N GLN A 100 -7.11 15.61 -13.33
CA GLN A 100 -8.47 15.95 -12.93
C GLN A 100 -9.12 16.97 -13.88
N PHE A 101 -10.41 17.19 -13.74
CA PHE A 101 -11.12 18.23 -14.48
C PHE A 101 -11.34 19.47 -13.65
N TYR A 102 -11.25 20.61 -14.32
CA TYR A 102 -11.85 21.88 -13.87
C TYR A 102 -13.04 22.18 -14.78
N VAL A 103 -14.15 22.62 -14.20
CA VAL A 103 -15.35 22.97 -14.96
C VAL A 103 -15.67 24.45 -14.77
N LYS A 104 -15.60 25.21 -15.85
CA LYS A 104 -16.00 26.63 -15.88
C LYS A 104 -17.45 26.75 -16.32
N GLY A 105 -18.27 27.33 -15.49
CA GLY A 105 -19.60 27.82 -15.82
C GLY A 105 -19.67 29.35 -15.79
N ASP A 106 -20.85 29.94 -15.97
CA ASP A 106 -21.00 31.39 -16.02
C ASP A 106 -20.43 32.10 -14.79
N ASN A 107 -20.72 31.58 -13.58
CA ASN A 107 -20.37 32.21 -12.32
C ASN A 107 -19.52 31.36 -11.39
N PHE A 108 -18.90 30.27 -11.88
CA PHE A 108 -18.09 29.40 -11.07
C PHE A 108 -16.92 28.81 -11.86
N LEU A 109 -15.87 28.38 -11.15
CA LEU A 109 -14.82 27.49 -11.58
C LEU A 109 -14.70 26.39 -10.54
N HIS A 110 -15.11 25.19 -10.89
CA HIS A 110 -15.09 24.04 -9.98
C HIS A 110 -13.85 23.17 -10.22
N GLN A 111 -13.28 22.69 -9.13
CA GLN A 111 -12.30 21.63 -9.12
C GLN A 111 -13.00 20.28 -8.91
N GLU A 112 -12.74 19.30 -9.76
CA GLU A 112 -13.42 18.01 -9.72
C GLU A 112 -13.36 17.34 -8.34
N LYS A 113 -12.16 17.20 -7.75
CA LYS A 113 -12.00 16.52 -6.45
C LYS A 113 -12.59 17.29 -5.25
N ALA A 114 -12.69 18.61 -5.31
CA ALA A 114 -13.17 19.43 -4.19
C ALA A 114 -14.67 19.74 -4.25
N ASP A 115 -15.21 19.94 -5.46
CA ASP A 115 -16.54 20.51 -5.66
C ASP A 115 -17.58 19.49 -6.14
N THR A 116 -17.20 18.21 -6.31
CA THR A 116 -18.12 17.14 -6.69
C THR A 116 -18.34 16.12 -5.56
N LEU A 117 -19.34 15.27 -5.75
CA LEU A 117 -19.57 14.03 -5.00
C LEU A 117 -19.11 12.89 -5.89
N SER A 118 -18.09 12.15 -5.42
CA SER A 118 -17.49 11.05 -6.17
C SER A 118 -18.09 9.70 -5.78
N GLN A 119 -18.28 8.85 -6.77
CA GLN A 119 -18.61 7.44 -6.62
C GLN A 119 -17.67 6.61 -7.48
N ILE A 120 -17.15 5.52 -6.95
CA ILE A 120 -16.31 4.57 -7.67
C ILE A 120 -16.98 3.21 -7.73
N ASP A 121 -16.85 2.52 -8.86
CA ASP A 121 -17.31 1.15 -9.05
C ASP A 121 -16.38 0.43 -10.05
N TYR A 122 -16.43 -0.88 -10.05
CA TYR A 122 -15.72 -1.70 -11.04
C TYR A 122 -16.52 -1.76 -12.34
N LEU A 123 -15.84 -1.60 -13.48
CA LEU A 123 -16.47 -1.71 -14.80
C LEU A 123 -16.88 -3.13 -15.15
N HIS A 124 -16.20 -4.12 -14.57
CA HIS A 124 -16.41 -5.52 -14.89
C HIS A 124 -16.68 -6.31 -13.60
N LYS A 125 -17.89 -6.81 -13.48
CA LYS A 125 -18.41 -7.57 -12.34
C LYS A 125 -19.24 -8.75 -12.80
N ASP A 126 -19.29 -9.81 -11.99
CA ASP A 126 -20.26 -10.88 -12.19
C ASP A 126 -21.68 -10.51 -11.69
N ALA A 127 -22.62 -11.45 -11.80
CA ALA A 127 -24.00 -11.25 -11.37
C ALA A 127 -24.17 -11.10 -9.85
N GLN A 128 -23.17 -11.51 -9.06
CA GLN A 128 -23.10 -11.38 -7.59
C GLN A 128 -22.47 -10.05 -7.16
N GLY A 129 -21.90 -9.31 -8.11
CA GLY A 129 -21.23 -8.03 -7.90
C GLY A 129 -19.77 -8.17 -7.50
N HIS A 130 -19.17 -9.34 -7.68
CA HIS A 130 -17.73 -9.52 -7.49
C HIS A 130 -16.95 -8.76 -8.57
N PRO A 131 -15.90 -7.98 -8.23
CA PRO A 131 -15.03 -7.40 -9.23
C PRO A 131 -14.24 -8.48 -9.97
N LEU A 132 -14.26 -8.43 -11.29
CA LEU A 132 -13.56 -9.38 -12.16
C LEU A 132 -12.31 -8.79 -12.82
N SER A 133 -12.09 -7.49 -12.69
CA SER A 133 -10.86 -6.80 -13.13
C SER A 133 -10.67 -5.49 -12.41
N LEU A 134 -9.47 -4.90 -12.53
CA LEU A 134 -9.12 -3.59 -11.96
C LEU A 134 -9.36 -2.43 -12.96
N ALA A 135 -10.46 -2.52 -13.70
CA ALA A 135 -10.98 -1.43 -14.51
C ALA A 135 -12.08 -0.71 -13.74
N TYR A 136 -11.97 0.60 -13.62
CA TYR A 136 -12.85 1.40 -12.76
C TYR A 136 -13.74 2.35 -13.53
N LYS A 137 -14.97 2.54 -13.04
CA LYS A 137 -15.86 3.63 -13.35
C LYS A 137 -15.91 4.60 -12.17
N ILE A 138 -15.59 5.85 -12.44
CA ILE A 138 -15.74 6.95 -11.47
C ILE A 138 -16.83 7.88 -12.00
N VAL A 139 -17.75 8.28 -11.14
CA VAL A 139 -18.77 9.27 -11.45
C VAL A 139 -18.64 10.42 -10.46
N ASN A 140 -18.28 11.59 -10.95
CA ASN A 140 -18.18 12.82 -10.18
C ASN A 140 -19.36 13.73 -10.53
N SER A 141 -20.28 13.89 -9.59
CA SER A 141 -21.49 14.71 -9.77
C SER A 141 -21.32 16.04 -9.06
N ASP A 142 -21.59 17.13 -9.78
CA ASP A 142 -21.66 18.47 -9.17
C ASP A 142 -22.69 18.50 -8.02
N LYS A 143 -22.33 19.09 -6.89
CA LYS A 143 -23.18 19.17 -5.69
C LYS A 143 -24.53 19.85 -5.91
N GLU A 144 -24.65 20.71 -6.94
CA GLU A 144 -25.88 21.39 -7.34
C GLU A 144 -26.52 20.74 -8.58
N GLY A 145 -25.97 19.66 -9.09
CA GLY A 145 -26.53 18.90 -10.23
C GLY A 145 -26.41 19.56 -11.60
N ARG A 146 -25.45 20.47 -11.80
CA ARG A 146 -25.23 21.17 -13.08
C ARG A 146 -24.49 20.34 -14.12
N TYR A 147 -23.67 19.37 -13.68
CA TYR A 147 -22.94 18.46 -14.56
C TYR A 147 -22.58 17.14 -13.85
N GLU A 148 -22.23 16.18 -14.66
CA GLU A 148 -21.67 14.88 -14.26
C GLU A 148 -20.47 14.53 -15.13
N ILE A 149 -19.41 14.02 -14.51
CA ILE A 149 -18.21 13.52 -15.18
C ILE A 149 -18.08 12.03 -14.88
N GLU A 150 -18.31 11.17 -15.88
CA GLU A 150 -18.07 9.74 -15.77
C GLU A 150 -16.74 9.41 -16.44
N LYS A 151 -15.86 8.69 -15.74
CA LYS A 151 -14.54 8.25 -16.23
C LYS A 151 -14.43 6.75 -16.15
N HIS A 152 -13.94 6.13 -17.23
CA HIS A 152 -13.54 4.74 -17.28
C HIS A 152 -12.02 4.68 -17.39
N ILE A 153 -11.33 4.06 -16.40
CA ILE A 153 -9.88 4.08 -16.28
C ILE A 153 -9.34 2.66 -16.18
N PHE A 154 -8.39 2.33 -17.04
CA PHE A 154 -7.69 1.04 -17.11
C PHE A 154 -6.45 1.16 -17.99
N THR A 155 -5.49 0.24 -17.87
CA THR A 155 -4.30 0.18 -18.74
C THR A 155 -4.58 -0.67 -19.99
N ASP A 156 -3.78 -0.47 -21.04
CA ASP A 156 -3.78 -1.32 -22.23
C ASP A 156 -2.77 -2.47 -22.02
N PRO A 157 -3.16 -3.75 -22.09
CA PRO A 157 -2.22 -4.86 -21.95
C PRO A 157 -1.20 -4.97 -23.10
N ASP A 158 -1.51 -4.41 -24.27
CA ASP A 158 -0.69 -4.51 -25.48
C ASP A 158 0.32 -3.36 -25.62
N THR A 159 0.25 -2.33 -24.76
CA THR A 159 1.13 -1.14 -24.82
C THR A 159 1.41 -0.59 -23.43
N ASN A 160 2.46 0.22 -23.32
CA ASN A 160 2.73 0.99 -22.09
C ASN A 160 1.85 2.24 -22.03
N SER A 161 0.55 2.05 -21.86
CA SER A 161 -0.37 3.17 -21.80
C SER A 161 -1.54 2.97 -20.83
N LEU A 162 -2.13 4.11 -20.43
CA LEU A 162 -3.35 4.19 -19.65
C LEU A 162 -4.45 4.84 -20.49
N MET A 163 -5.62 4.22 -20.55
CA MET A 163 -6.83 4.74 -21.16
C MET A 163 -7.71 5.40 -20.11
N MET A 164 -8.12 6.63 -20.37
CA MET A 164 -9.17 7.34 -19.64
C MET A 164 -10.27 7.74 -20.64
N LYS A 165 -11.37 6.98 -20.67
CA LYS A 165 -12.59 7.36 -21.39
C LYS A 165 -13.41 8.26 -20.50
N VAL A 166 -13.88 9.39 -21.02
CA VAL A 166 -14.63 10.42 -20.29
C VAL A 166 -15.97 10.67 -20.94
N ILE A 167 -17.03 10.70 -20.16
CA ILE A 167 -18.38 11.09 -20.57
C ILE A 167 -18.79 12.26 -19.68
N PHE A 168 -18.91 13.44 -20.28
CA PHE A 168 -19.36 14.66 -19.59
C PHE A 168 -20.81 14.96 -19.94
N ARG A 169 -21.68 15.00 -18.95
CA ARG A 169 -23.12 15.31 -19.14
C ARG A 169 -23.43 16.69 -18.61
N ALA A 170 -23.75 17.63 -19.48
CA ALA A 170 -24.11 18.99 -19.12
C ALA A 170 -25.59 19.09 -18.74
N GLN A 171 -25.89 19.57 -17.53
CA GLN A 171 -27.25 19.83 -17.02
C GLN A 171 -27.56 21.32 -16.89
N ALA A 172 -26.56 22.17 -17.19
CA ALA A 172 -26.67 23.62 -17.29
C ALA A 172 -26.02 24.10 -18.60
N ASP A 173 -26.29 25.35 -18.97
CA ASP A 173 -25.69 25.98 -20.16
C ASP A 173 -24.26 26.49 -19.86
N ASN A 174 -23.48 26.68 -20.92
CA ASN A 174 -22.17 27.31 -20.90
C ASN A 174 -21.13 26.62 -20.01
N LEU A 175 -21.14 25.28 -19.97
CA LEU A 175 -20.16 24.49 -19.23
C LEU A 175 -18.94 24.19 -20.10
N THR A 176 -17.78 24.61 -19.67
CA THR A 176 -16.50 24.34 -20.35
C THR A 176 -15.61 23.49 -19.46
N PRO A 177 -15.42 22.21 -19.77
CA PRO A 177 -14.47 21.35 -19.06
C PRO A 177 -13.02 21.62 -19.52
N TYR A 178 -12.10 21.54 -18.56
CA TYR A 178 -10.66 21.61 -18.78
C TYR A 178 -10.02 20.38 -18.14
N LEU A 179 -9.29 19.59 -18.90
CA LEU A 179 -8.45 18.53 -18.36
C LEU A 179 -7.13 19.15 -17.90
N TYR A 180 -6.81 18.97 -16.62
CA TYR A 180 -5.58 19.41 -15.98
C TYR A 180 -4.75 18.18 -15.60
N ILE A 181 -3.51 18.12 -16.02
CA ILE A 181 -2.57 17.03 -15.75
C ILE A 181 -1.29 17.61 -15.18
N ASN A 182 -0.87 17.13 -14.01
CA ASN A 182 0.41 17.43 -13.39
C ASN A 182 1.33 16.21 -13.48
N PRO A 183 2.31 16.18 -14.40
CA PRO A 183 3.33 15.15 -14.46
C PRO A 183 4.30 15.26 -13.28
N HIS A 184 4.85 14.11 -12.87
CA HIS A 184 5.98 13.95 -11.96
C HIS A 184 6.92 12.90 -12.57
N MET A 185 7.53 13.27 -13.71
CA MET A 185 8.33 12.35 -14.50
C MET A 185 9.56 11.86 -13.72
N ALA A 186 9.98 10.63 -14.00
CA ALA A 186 11.10 9.98 -13.33
C ALA A 186 11.02 9.99 -11.79
N ASN A 187 9.79 9.91 -11.26
CA ASN A 187 9.49 9.85 -9.82
C ASN A 187 9.88 11.14 -9.04
N THR A 188 9.86 12.28 -9.70
CA THR A 188 10.08 13.61 -9.09
C THR A 188 9.25 14.69 -9.77
N GLY A 189 9.04 15.86 -9.11
CA GLY A 189 8.37 17.00 -9.73
C GLY A 189 9.31 18.03 -10.40
N PRO A 190 10.53 18.30 -9.87
CA PRO A 190 11.34 19.46 -10.32
C PRO A 190 12.10 19.28 -11.64
N GLY A 191 12.25 18.04 -12.13
CA GLY A 191 13.04 17.71 -13.32
C GLY A 191 12.31 17.86 -14.65
N ASP A 192 11.01 18.13 -14.61
CA ASP A 192 10.13 17.96 -15.75
C ASP A 192 10.21 19.08 -16.78
N LYS A 193 10.09 18.70 -18.05
CA LYS A 193 9.82 19.57 -19.19
C LYS A 193 8.52 19.20 -19.86
N ALA A 194 7.81 20.19 -20.43
CA ALA A 194 6.59 19.93 -21.20
C ALA A 194 6.61 20.69 -22.52
N TRP A 195 5.97 20.10 -23.55
CA TRP A 195 5.75 20.76 -24.84
C TRP A 195 4.55 20.14 -25.58
N GLN A 196 4.06 20.86 -26.56
CA GLN A 196 3.00 20.43 -27.46
C GLN A 196 3.52 20.35 -28.89
N GLU A 197 3.17 19.29 -29.60
CA GLU A 197 3.36 19.16 -31.04
C GLU A 197 2.06 18.69 -31.71
N GLY A 198 1.48 19.54 -32.54
CA GLY A 198 0.17 19.24 -33.13
C GLY A 198 -0.91 19.08 -32.08
N ASN A 199 -1.60 17.91 -32.08
CA ASN A 199 -2.63 17.56 -31.10
C ASN A 199 -2.11 16.52 -30.09
N THR A 200 -0.85 16.59 -29.72
CA THR A 200 -0.22 15.73 -28.72
C THR A 200 0.59 16.58 -27.75
N TRP A 201 0.44 16.31 -26.46
CA TRP A 201 1.15 16.96 -25.36
C TRP A 201 2.17 15.99 -24.77
N TYR A 202 3.35 16.47 -24.48
CA TYR A 202 4.48 15.67 -24.02
C TYR A 202 5.02 16.20 -22.70
N ALA A 203 5.47 15.29 -21.84
CA ALA A 203 6.35 15.59 -20.72
C ALA A 203 7.55 14.64 -20.73
N ALA A 204 8.68 15.09 -20.17
CA ALA A 204 9.86 14.26 -20.03
C ALA A 204 10.76 14.72 -18.89
N ASP A 205 11.40 13.72 -18.24
CA ASP A 205 12.59 13.89 -17.41
C ASP A 205 13.59 12.78 -17.74
N GLY A 206 14.83 13.16 -18.06
CA GLY A 206 15.85 12.20 -18.48
C GLY A 206 15.43 11.36 -19.68
N LYS A 207 15.32 10.05 -19.48
CA LYS A 207 14.90 9.09 -20.52
C LYS A 207 13.40 8.81 -20.53
N THR A 208 12.69 9.20 -19.48
CA THR A 208 11.26 8.87 -19.35
C THR A 208 10.42 9.91 -20.07
N HIS A 209 9.52 9.46 -20.93
CA HIS A 209 8.65 10.30 -21.76
C HIS A 209 7.19 9.90 -21.57
N LEU A 210 6.34 10.91 -21.54
CA LEU A 210 4.89 10.84 -21.61
C LEU A 210 4.41 11.47 -22.91
N ALA A 211 3.46 10.85 -23.61
CA ALA A 211 2.69 11.45 -24.68
C ALA A 211 1.18 11.31 -24.39
N ILE A 212 0.45 12.40 -24.48
CA ILE A 212 -1.02 12.42 -24.31
C ILE A 212 -1.65 12.58 -25.66
N SER A 213 -2.37 11.53 -26.11
CA SER A 213 -3.15 11.50 -27.34
C SER A 213 -4.65 11.48 -27.01
N THR A 214 -5.46 12.14 -27.82
CA THR A 214 -6.92 12.21 -27.63
C THR A 214 -7.68 12.28 -28.94
N ASN A 215 -8.94 11.79 -28.94
CA ASN A 215 -9.90 12.00 -30.02
C ASN A 215 -10.76 13.26 -29.78
N ALA A 216 -10.56 13.97 -28.68
CA ALA A 216 -11.27 15.20 -28.40
C ALA A 216 -10.79 16.35 -29.33
N THR A 217 -11.72 17.22 -29.71
CA THR A 217 -11.36 18.51 -30.27
C THR A 217 -10.92 19.43 -29.14
N ILE A 218 -9.64 19.80 -29.10
CA ILE A 218 -9.13 20.71 -28.08
C ILE A 218 -9.27 22.13 -28.58
N ALA A 219 -10.09 22.92 -27.90
CA ALA A 219 -10.39 24.29 -28.29
C ALA A 219 -9.19 25.23 -28.02
N ASN A 220 -8.47 24.98 -26.94
CA ASN A 220 -7.27 25.71 -26.53
C ASN A 220 -6.46 24.85 -25.55
N SER A 221 -5.15 25.11 -25.41
CA SER A 221 -4.31 24.42 -24.45
C SER A 221 -3.12 25.26 -24.05
N THR A 222 -2.53 24.94 -22.89
CA THR A 222 -1.28 25.53 -22.43
C THR A 222 -0.47 24.51 -21.65
N VAL A 223 0.84 24.60 -21.70
CA VAL A 223 1.79 23.95 -20.77
C VAL A 223 2.46 25.04 -19.94
N GLY A 224 2.69 24.80 -18.65
CA GLY A 224 3.30 25.82 -17.80
C GLY A 224 3.79 25.27 -16.49
N PHE A 225 4.37 26.15 -15.68
CA PHE A 225 4.85 25.80 -14.34
C PHE A 225 3.72 25.96 -13.34
N GLU A 226 3.47 24.92 -12.55
CA GLU A 226 2.38 24.82 -11.60
C GLU A 226 2.37 26.02 -10.63
N GLY A 227 1.20 26.61 -10.42
CA GLY A 227 0.99 27.79 -9.57
C GLY A 227 1.52 29.12 -10.12
N VAL A 228 2.17 29.14 -11.30
CA VAL A 228 2.77 30.37 -11.89
C VAL A 228 2.26 30.66 -13.29
N SER A 229 2.51 29.77 -14.24
CA SER A 229 2.17 29.95 -15.66
C SER A 229 1.30 28.83 -16.21
N ASP A 230 0.80 27.95 -15.37
CA ASP A 230 -0.16 26.92 -15.73
C ASP A 230 -1.53 27.50 -16.10
N GLY A 231 -2.33 26.69 -16.80
CA GLY A 231 -3.66 27.10 -17.22
C GLY A 231 -4.63 27.32 -16.06
N LEU A 232 -4.45 26.61 -14.92
CA LEU A 232 -5.30 26.78 -13.75
C LEU A 232 -5.16 28.19 -13.15
N ASN A 233 -3.93 28.68 -13.04
CA ASN A 233 -3.66 30.02 -12.55
C ASN A 233 -4.33 31.09 -13.43
N ASP A 234 -4.33 30.89 -14.74
CA ASP A 234 -5.02 31.77 -15.70
C ASP A 234 -6.54 31.66 -15.59
N LEU A 235 -7.09 30.45 -15.43
CA LEU A 235 -8.53 30.23 -15.21
C LEU A 235 -9.04 30.89 -13.92
N ILE A 236 -8.29 30.82 -12.83
CA ILE A 236 -8.63 31.45 -11.55
C ILE A 236 -8.61 32.97 -11.71
N SER A 237 -7.60 33.53 -12.35
CA SER A 237 -7.40 34.97 -12.48
C SER A 237 -8.30 35.63 -13.51
N ASN A 238 -8.55 34.96 -14.66
CA ASN A 238 -9.19 35.53 -15.83
C ASN A 238 -10.46 34.79 -16.28
N GLY A 239 -10.81 33.69 -15.66
CA GLY A 239 -11.98 32.86 -16.01
C GLY A 239 -11.88 32.12 -17.35
N LYS A 240 -10.75 32.19 -18.04
CA LYS A 240 -10.45 31.56 -19.33
C LYS A 240 -8.94 31.51 -19.56
N LEU A 241 -8.48 30.69 -20.50
CA LEU A 241 -7.09 30.70 -20.96
C LEU A 241 -6.87 31.96 -21.80
N THR A 242 -6.09 32.91 -21.26
CA THR A 242 -5.70 34.15 -21.91
C THR A 242 -4.25 34.11 -22.40
N SER A 243 -3.42 33.32 -21.71
CA SER A 243 -2.03 33.03 -22.07
C SER A 243 -1.87 31.57 -22.41
N THR A 244 -1.30 31.29 -23.58
CA THR A 244 -1.03 29.90 -24.03
C THR A 244 0.45 29.74 -24.32
N TYR A 245 1.03 28.74 -23.73
CA TYR A 245 2.42 28.37 -23.91
C TYR A 245 2.50 26.98 -24.54
N ASN A 246 3.37 26.82 -25.53
CA ASN A 246 3.55 25.56 -26.23
C ASN A 246 4.71 24.71 -25.66
N THR A 247 5.58 25.30 -24.84
CA THR A 247 6.74 24.62 -24.27
C THR A 247 7.23 25.33 -23.00
N THR A 248 7.86 24.56 -22.11
CA THR A 248 8.68 25.11 -21.02
C THR A 248 10.10 25.43 -21.44
N GLY A 249 10.43 25.17 -22.72
CA GLY A 249 11.78 25.36 -23.25
C GLY A 249 12.80 24.40 -22.64
N ASP A 250 14.00 24.94 -22.34
CA ASP A 250 15.06 24.18 -21.69
C ASP A 250 15.00 24.19 -20.16
N THR A 251 14.06 24.93 -19.57
CA THR A 251 13.90 25.04 -18.13
C THR A 251 13.05 23.87 -17.61
N THR A 252 13.40 23.40 -16.41
CA THR A 252 12.70 22.30 -15.73
C THR A 252 11.97 22.80 -14.49
N GLY A 253 10.97 22.07 -14.04
CA GLY A 253 10.24 22.37 -12.83
C GLY A 253 9.00 21.52 -12.65
N ASN A 254 8.21 21.84 -11.63
CA ASN A 254 6.89 21.28 -11.45
C ASN A 254 5.95 21.87 -12.50
N ILE A 255 5.53 21.05 -13.45
CA ILE A 255 4.79 21.47 -14.65
C ILE A 255 3.34 21.02 -14.62
N ALA A 256 2.48 21.73 -15.33
CA ALA A 256 1.12 21.25 -15.59
C ALA A 256 0.69 21.53 -17.02
N MET A 257 -0.19 20.69 -17.53
CA MET A 257 -0.84 20.79 -18.83
C MET A 257 -2.33 21.04 -18.66
N THR A 258 -2.89 22.01 -19.38
CA THR A 258 -4.31 22.34 -19.32
C THR A 258 -4.91 22.30 -20.72
N LEU A 259 -5.90 21.43 -20.94
CA LEU A 259 -6.56 21.21 -22.22
C LEU A 259 -8.02 21.63 -22.13
N GLN A 260 -8.42 22.66 -22.88
CA GLN A 260 -9.79 23.14 -22.97
C GLN A 260 -10.62 22.29 -23.93
N LEU A 261 -11.69 21.71 -23.41
CA LEU A 261 -12.67 20.97 -24.20
C LEU A 261 -13.77 21.91 -24.75
N PRO A 262 -14.60 21.44 -25.69
CA PRO A 262 -15.71 22.23 -26.20
C PRO A 262 -16.68 22.63 -25.06
N THR A 263 -17.18 23.84 -25.13
CA THR A 263 -18.26 24.32 -24.26
C THR A 263 -19.58 23.60 -24.62
N LEU A 264 -20.25 23.09 -23.61
CA LEU A 264 -21.48 22.32 -23.72
C LEU A 264 -22.69 23.11 -23.20
N LYS A 265 -23.82 22.89 -23.84
CA LYS A 265 -25.12 23.42 -23.42
C LYS A 265 -25.89 22.37 -22.62
N LYS A 266 -26.87 22.81 -21.89
CA LYS A 266 -27.78 21.95 -21.15
C LYS A 266 -28.36 20.85 -22.05
N GLY A 267 -28.21 19.58 -21.59
CA GLY A 267 -28.65 18.37 -22.29
C GLY A 267 -27.64 17.82 -23.30
N GLU A 268 -26.54 18.50 -23.56
CA GLU A 268 -25.47 17.98 -24.40
C GLU A 268 -24.56 17.03 -23.61
N THR A 269 -23.98 16.06 -24.32
CA THR A 269 -23.01 15.11 -23.79
C THR A 269 -21.75 15.14 -24.63
N GLY A 270 -20.60 15.33 -23.95
CA GLY A 270 -19.28 15.13 -24.54
C GLY A 270 -18.75 13.72 -24.23
N GLU A 271 -18.22 13.04 -25.22
CA GLU A 271 -17.57 11.74 -25.01
C GLU A 271 -16.19 11.75 -25.66
N TRP A 272 -15.16 11.50 -24.85
CA TRP A 272 -13.76 11.63 -25.24
C TRP A 272 -12.91 10.49 -24.70
N GLN A 273 -11.78 10.23 -25.36
CA GLN A 273 -10.76 9.32 -24.91
C GLN A 273 -9.45 10.09 -24.77
N PHE A 274 -8.80 9.95 -23.62
CA PHE A 274 -7.46 10.44 -23.37
C PHE A 274 -6.58 9.22 -23.09
N VAL A 275 -5.44 9.16 -23.77
CA VAL A 275 -4.48 8.08 -23.59
C VAL A 275 -3.14 8.65 -23.16
N LEU A 276 -2.66 8.22 -22.01
CA LEU A 276 -1.34 8.54 -21.48
C LEU A 276 -0.41 7.39 -21.88
N GLY A 277 0.45 7.63 -22.87
CA GLY A 277 1.44 6.65 -23.34
C GLY A 277 2.82 6.96 -22.78
N PHE A 278 3.51 5.93 -22.32
CA PHE A 278 4.83 6.04 -21.71
C PHE A 278 5.90 5.32 -22.55
N GLY A 279 7.13 5.79 -22.47
CA GLY A 279 8.29 5.19 -23.16
C GLY A 279 9.61 5.76 -22.70
N ASN A 280 10.71 5.15 -23.17
CA ASN A 280 12.07 5.62 -22.93
C ASN A 280 12.54 6.61 -24.03
N SER A 281 11.62 7.00 -24.90
CA SER A 281 11.79 8.04 -25.91
C SER A 281 10.43 8.66 -26.24
N LYS A 282 10.46 9.85 -26.86
CA LYS A 282 9.27 10.52 -27.38
C LYS A 282 8.49 9.62 -28.37
N GLU A 283 9.21 8.94 -29.25
CA GLU A 283 8.63 8.06 -30.28
C GLU A 283 7.93 6.86 -29.67
N GLU A 284 8.52 6.23 -28.64
CA GLU A 284 7.89 5.10 -27.92
C GLU A 284 6.61 5.55 -27.20
N SER A 285 6.65 6.68 -26.50
CA SER A 285 5.49 7.20 -25.77
C SER A 285 4.33 7.57 -26.72
N LEU A 286 4.68 8.21 -27.87
CA LEU A 286 3.70 8.53 -28.91
C LEU A 286 3.11 7.27 -29.56
N ALA A 287 3.94 6.27 -29.87
CA ALA A 287 3.48 5.02 -30.44
C ALA A 287 2.52 4.31 -29.49
N ALA A 288 2.85 4.23 -28.19
CA ALA A 288 1.98 3.62 -27.19
C ALA A 288 0.62 4.34 -27.09
N SER A 289 0.62 5.67 -26.94
CA SER A 289 -0.65 6.43 -26.83
C SER A 289 -1.50 6.37 -28.10
N THR A 290 -0.87 6.44 -29.28
CA THR A 290 -1.58 6.42 -30.57
C THR A 290 -2.16 5.02 -30.86
N GLN A 291 -1.40 3.95 -30.58
CA GLN A 291 -1.89 2.57 -30.78
C GLN A 291 -3.13 2.31 -29.94
N THR A 292 -3.09 2.64 -28.66
CA THR A 292 -4.22 2.44 -27.72
C THR A 292 -5.43 3.29 -28.11
N LEU A 293 -5.20 4.57 -28.50
CA LEU A 293 -6.29 5.43 -28.95
C LEU A 293 -6.99 4.85 -30.21
N ASN A 294 -6.21 4.32 -31.16
CA ASN A 294 -6.73 3.70 -32.38
C ASN A 294 -7.43 2.36 -32.10
N THR A 295 -6.97 1.58 -31.14
CA THR A 295 -7.65 0.35 -30.67
C THR A 295 -9.01 0.68 -30.07
N GLY A 296 -9.11 1.79 -29.34
CA GLY A 296 -10.34 2.31 -28.75
C GLY A 296 -10.71 1.63 -27.43
N ALA A 297 -11.34 2.39 -26.54
CA ALA A 297 -11.58 2.01 -25.14
C ALA A 297 -12.34 0.67 -25.01
N GLN A 298 -13.30 0.36 -25.87
CA GLN A 298 -14.07 -0.87 -25.78
C GLN A 298 -13.21 -2.12 -26.03
N LYS A 299 -12.36 -2.10 -27.04
CA LYS A 299 -11.50 -3.25 -27.37
C LYS A 299 -10.37 -3.40 -26.34
N VAL A 300 -9.77 -2.29 -25.91
CA VAL A 300 -8.74 -2.29 -24.85
C VAL A 300 -9.32 -2.89 -23.57
N LEU A 301 -10.52 -2.46 -23.13
CA LEU A 301 -11.19 -3.01 -21.95
C LEU A 301 -11.47 -4.52 -22.10
N ALA A 302 -11.91 -4.96 -23.27
CA ALA A 302 -12.14 -6.38 -23.52
C ALA A 302 -10.85 -7.20 -23.37
N ASN A 303 -9.74 -6.71 -23.93
CA ASN A 303 -8.42 -7.36 -23.76
C ASN A 303 -7.96 -7.34 -22.29
N PHE A 304 -8.12 -6.21 -21.60
CA PHE A 304 -7.77 -6.05 -20.18
C PHE A 304 -8.53 -7.05 -19.29
N ASN A 305 -9.78 -7.35 -19.59
CA ASN A 305 -10.60 -8.29 -18.86
C ASN A 305 -10.27 -9.76 -19.18
N GLY A 306 -9.73 -10.08 -20.36
CA GLY A 306 -9.47 -11.45 -20.83
C GLY A 306 -10.54 -11.97 -21.78
N ALA A 307 -11.22 -11.09 -22.54
CA ALA A 307 -12.29 -11.51 -23.41
C ALA A 307 -11.78 -12.17 -24.71
N GLY A 308 -12.37 -13.32 -25.07
CA GLY A 308 -12.02 -14.10 -26.27
C GLY A 308 -10.68 -14.80 -26.12
N ASP A 309 -9.73 -14.54 -27.02
CA ASP A 309 -8.38 -15.13 -26.98
C ASP A 309 -7.37 -14.28 -26.19
N ALA A 310 -7.79 -13.11 -25.67
CA ALA A 310 -6.93 -12.27 -24.85
C ALA A 310 -6.77 -12.89 -23.45
N ILE A 311 -5.57 -12.77 -22.89
CA ILE A 311 -5.31 -13.12 -21.48
C ILE A 311 -5.47 -11.86 -20.64
N GLY A 312 -6.30 -11.94 -19.59
CA GLY A 312 -6.59 -10.82 -18.72
C GLY A 312 -6.95 -11.23 -17.30
N TRP A 313 -7.59 -10.34 -16.57
CA TRP A 313 -7.87 -10.53 -15.15
C TRP A 313 -8.82 -11.69 -14.86
N GLU A 314 -9.77 -12.01 -15.76
CA GLU A 314 -10.65 -13.17 -15.59
C GLU A 314 -9.86 -14.49 -15.61
N ASP A 315 -8.81 -14.59 -16.43
CA ASP A 315 -7.95 -15.78 -16.47
C ASP A 315 -7.18 -15.95 -15.15
N TYR A 316 -6.72 -14.83 -14.56
CA TYR A 316 -6.10 -14.89 -13.24
C TYR A 316 -7.06 -15.39 -12.16
N LEU A 317 -8.25 -14.82 -12.07
CA LEU A 317 -9.25 -15.26 -11.09
C LEU A 317 -9.67 -16.72 -11.31
N ALA A 318 -9.83 -17.15 -12.58
CA ALA A 318 -10.14 -18.54 -12.92
C ALA A 318 -9.01 -19.52 -12.52
N SER A 319 -7.77 -19.04 -12.41
CA SER A 319 -6.62 -19.85 -11.98
C SER A 319 -6.55 -20.07 -10.47
N LEU A 320 -7.46 -19.46 -9.67
CA LEU A 320 -7.49 -19.50 -8.22
C LEU A 320 -8.54 -20.49 -7.68
N PRO A 321 -8.19 -21.77 -7.49
CA PRO A 321 -9.18 -22.82 -7.20
C PRO A 321 -9.87 -22.68 -5.84
N ALA A 322 -9.30 -21.92 -4.91
CA ALA A 322 -9.89 -21.73 -3.58
C ALA A 322 -10.86 -20.52 -3.51
N LEU A 323 -10.86 -19.64 -4.51
CA LEU A 323 -11.53 -18.33 -4.45
C LEU A 323 -13.03 -18.45 -4.14
N GLU A 324 -13.76 -19.30 -4.89
CA GLU A 324 -15.20 -19.51 -4.66
C GLU A 324 -15.51 -20.15 -3.29
N ALA A 325 -14.67 -21.07 -2.83
CA ALA A 325 -14.86 -21.71 -1.53
C ALA A 325 -14.65 -20.71 -0.39
N LEU A 326 -13.61 -19.88 -0.49
CA LEU A 326 -13.28 -18.87 0.51
C LEU A 326 -14.31 -17.72 0.55
N SER A 327 -14.96 -17.38 -0.57
CA SER A 327 -16.00 -16.36 -0.59
C SER A 327 -17.18 -16.67 0.34
N LYS A 328 -17.41 -17.94 0.64
CA LYS A 328 -18.45 -18.40 1.59
C LYS A 328 -18.14 -18.09 3.06
N GLU A 329 -16.88 -17.81 3.36
CA GLU A 329 -16.43 -17.40 4.70
C GLU A 329 -16.52 -15.88 4.91
N SER A 330 -16.73 -15.09 3.86
CA SER A 330 -16.95 -13.64 3.93
C SER A 330 -18.34 -13.29 4.45
N THR A 331 -18.54 -12.04 4.88
CA THR A 331 -19.85 -11.52 5.27
C THR A 331 -20.41 -10.50 4.27
N ASP A 332 -19.60 -10.08 3.27
CA ASP A 332 -19.96 -9.18 2.17
C ASP A 332 -20.31 -9.92 0.86
N SER A 333 -20.52 -11.24 0.94
CA SER A 333 -20.75 -12.13 -0.20
C SER A 333 -19.53 -12.29 -1.13
N GLY A 334 -18.29 -12.12 -0.64
CA GLY A 334 -17.04 -12.36 -1.36
C GLY A 334 -16.49 -11.17 -2.12
N LYS A 335 -17.15 -10.01 -2.11
CA LYS A 335 -16.73 -8.84 -2.90
C LYS A 335 -15.30 -8.39 -2.55
N LEU A 336 -15.02 -8.22 -1.26
CA LEU A 336 -13.69 -7.84 -0.81
C LEU A 336 -12.64 -8.92 -1.06
N LEU A 337 -13.02 -10.21 -1.03
CA LEU A 337 -12.10 -11.30 -1.35
C LEU A 337 -11.64 -11.25 -2.81
N TYR A 338 -12.57 -11.07 -3.74
CA TYR A 338 -12.24 -10.93 -5.17
C TYR A 338 -11.37 -9.68 -5.41
N ALA A 339 -11.74 -8.53 -4.83
CA ALA A 339 -10.91 -7.33 -4.87
C ALA A 339 -9.51 -7.58 -4.29
N SER A 340 -9.42 -8.27 -3.14
CA SER A 340 -8.13 -8.58 -2.49
C SER A 340 -7.25 -9.47 -3.37
N ALA A 341 -7.81 -10.47 -4.06
CA ALA A 341 -7.06 -11.30 -4.99
C ALA A 341 -6.45 -10.47 -6.14
N LEU A 342 -7.24 -9.57 -6.71
CA LEU A 342 -6.78 -8.65 -7.77
C LEU A 342 -5.73 -7.67 -7.27
N VAL A 343 -5.96 -7.03 -6.13
CA VAL A 343 -5.09 -6.02 -5.51
C VAL A 343 -3.73 -6.61 -5.13
N LEU A 344 -3.70 -7.81 -4.55
CA LEU A 344 -2.45 -8.48 -4.21
C LEU A 344 -1.60 -8.76 -5.44
N LYS A 345 -2.19 -9.27 -6.52
CA LYS A 345 -1.47 -9.55 -7.77
C LYS A 345 -1.05 -8.26 -8.49
N ALA A 346 -1.82 -7.18 -8.40
CA ALA A 346 -1.50 -5.91 -9.04
C ALA A 346 -0.29 -5.19 -8.43
N GLN A 347 0.12 -5.56 -7.22
CA GLN A 347 1.26 -4.97 -6.52
C GLN A 347 2.60 -5.69 -6.81
N GLU A 348 2.67 -6.43 -7.88
CA GLU A 348 3.88 -7.06 -8.39
C GLU A 348 4.55 -6.21 -9.48
N ASP A 349 5.89 -6.12 -9.43
CA ASP A 349 6.68 -5.54 -10.51
C ASP A 349 6.79 -6.49 -11.71
N LYS A 350 6.81 -5.93 -12.93
CA LYS A 350 6.85 -6.72 -14.18
C LYS A 350 8.22 -6.75 -14.86
N THR A 351 9.19 -6.03 -14.34
CA THR A 351 10.58 -6.14 -14.74
C THR A 351 11.30 -7.15 -13.85
N TYR A 352 10.97 -7.14 -12.58
CA TYR A 352 11.48 -8.06 -11.56
C TYR A 352 10.32 -8.96 -11.09
N ALA A 353 10.00 -9.97 -11.90
CA ALA A 353 8.89 -10.89 -11.64
C ALA A 353 8.98 -11.46 -10.22
N GLY A 354 7.86 -11.46 -9.51
CA GLY A 354 7.78 -11.85 -8.11
C GLY A 354 8.14 -10.75 -7.11
N GLY A 355 8.60 -9.59 -7.56
CA GLY A 355 8.91 -8.43 -6.69
C GLY A 355 7.63 -7.76 -6.19
N MET A 356 7.14 -8.15 -4.99
CA MET A 356 5.92 -7.63 -4.38
C MET A 356 6.22 -6.43 -3.50
N ILE A 357 5.47 -5.34 -3.67
CA ILE A 357 5.59 -4.12 -2.86
C ILE A 357 4.54 -4.07 -1.73
N ALA A 358 4.80 -3.26 -0.71
CA ALA A 358 3.88 -3.10 0.42
C ALA A 358 2.60 -2.31 0.06
N SER A 359 2.72 -1.28 -0.77
CA SER A 359 1.57 -0.47 -1.25
C SER A 359 1.94 0.37 -2.47
N LEU A 360 0.97 0.63 -3.35
CA LEU A 360 1.10 1.60 -4.45
C LEU A 360 0.92 3.06 -3.99
N SER A 361 0.99 3.37 -2.70
CA SER A 361 0.81 4.72 -2.20
C SER A 361 2.00 5.23 -1.38
N ASN A 362 2.07 6.55 -1.23
CA ASN A 362 2.98 7.23 -0.33
C ASN A 362 2.17 7.69 0.90
N PRO A 363 2.39 7.17 2.11
CA PRO A 363 1.66 7.62 3.30
C PRO A 363 1.73 9.14 3.45
N TRP A 364 0.58 9.78 3.68
CA TRP A 364 0.42 11.24 3.75
C TRP A 364 1.08 11.98 2.58
N GLY A 365 0.89 11.45 1.35
CA GLY A 365 1.54 11.93 0.14
C GLY A 365 1.26 13.40 -0.18
N ASP A 366 0.07 13.87 0.08
CA ASP A 366 -0.34 15.28 -0.10
C ASP A 366 0.48 16.28 0.74
N THR A 367 1.20 15.81 1.75
CA THR A 367 2.14 16.59 2.58
C THR A 367 3.59 16.11 2.46
N ALA A 368 3.86 15.11 1.62
CA ALA A 368 5.20 14.60 1.33
C ALA A 368 5.79 15.29 0.10
N SER A 369 6.98 15.92 0.25
CA SER A 369 7.68 16.56 -0.88
C SER A 369 8.03 15.53 -1.97
N ALA A 370 7.82 15.91 -3.22
CA ALA A 370 8.28 15.19 -4.41
C ALA A 370 9.54 15.83 -5.05
N ASP A 371 10.29 16.65 -4.30
CA ASP A 371 11.54 17.26 -4.78
C ASP A 371 12.65 16.24 -5.07
N LYS A 372 12.55 15.05 -4.47
CA LYS A 372 13.47 13.93 -4.68
C LYS A 372 12.68 12.64 -4.90
N ALA A 373 13.26 11.76 -5.68
CA ALA A 373 12.70 10.42 -5.90
C ALA A 373 12.52 9.70 -4.56
N GLN A 374 11.32 9.18 -4.34
CA GLN A 374 10.94 8.42 -3.15
C GLN A 374 10.11 7.22 -3.57
N THR A 375 10.37 6.08 -2.98
CA THR A 375 9.53 4.90 -3.20
C THR A 375 8.25 4.95 -2.36
N GLY A 376 8.28 5.64 -1.21
CA GLY A 376 7.20 5.55 -0.23
C GLY A 376 7.02 4.09 0.21
N TYR A 377 5.81 3.54 0.06
CA TYR A 377 5.55 2.10 0.30
C TYR A 377 5.63 1.25 -0.99
N LYS A 378 5.99 1.84 -2.12
CA LYS A 378 6.26 1.13 -3.38
C LYS A 378 7.64 0.43 -3.34
N ALA A 379 7.87 -0.39 -2.31
CA ALA A 379 9.13 -1.06 -2.04
C ALA A 379 8.91 -2.41 -1.37
N VAL A 380 9.96 -3.20 -1.27
CA VAL A 380 9.93 -4.57 -0.73
C VAL A 380 10.38 -4.58 0.72
N TRP A 381 9.52 -5.05 1.61
CA TRP A 381 9.83 -5.50 2.97
C TRP A 381 9.64 -7.02 3.02
N PRO A 382 10.63 -7.82 3.40
CA PRO A 382 10.47 -9.28 3.46
C PRO A 382 9.35 -9.77 4.38
N ARG A 383 8.98 -9.03 5.39
CA ARG A 383 7.82 -9.31 6.26
C ARG A 383 6.50 -9.18 5.51
N ASP A 384 6.23 -8.04 4.90
CA ASP A 384 5.03 -7.79 4.08
C ASP A 384 4.95 -8.78 2.92
N PHE A 385 6.08 -9.01 2.29
CA PHE A 385 6.25 -9.97 1.20
C PHE A 385 5.83 -11.40 1.59
N TYR A 386 6.23 -11.87 2.78
CA TYR A 386 5.79 -13.14 3.33
C TYR A 386 4.26 -13.20 3.47
N GLN A 387 3.65 -12.16 4.04
CA GLN A 387 2.21 -12.13 4.25
C GLN A 387 1.44 -12.21 2.93
N VAL A 388 1.87 -11.41 1.93
CA VAL A 388 1.27 -11.38 0.58
C VAL A 388 1.39 -12.74 -0.10
N THR A 389 2.59 -13.32 -0.10
CA THR A 389 2.87 -14.60 -0.76
C THR A 389 2.07 -15.75 -0.12
N MET A 390 1.97 -15.76 1.22
CA MET A 390 1.15 -16.73 1.96
C MET A 390 -0.36 -16.58 1.67
N ALA A 391 -0.84 -15.36 1.41
CA ALA A 391 -2.22 -15.13 1.03
C ALA A 391 -2.52 -15.61 -0.40
N MET A 392 -1.62 -15.37 -1.34
CA MET A 392 -1.75 -15.93 -2.70
C MET A 392 -1.79 -17.46 -2.68
N LEU A 393 -0.92 -18.08 -1.88
CA LEU A 393 -0.96 -19.54 -1.67
C LEU A 393 -2.29 -20.00 -1.04
N ALA A 394 -2.88 -19.21 -0.14
CA ALA A 394 -4.18 -19.50 0.46
C ALA A 394 -5.33 -19.46 -0.57
N LEU A 395 -5.25 -18.60 -1.59
CA LEU A 395 -6.16 -18.58 -2.73
C LEU A 395 -6.00 -19.77 -3.67
N GLY A 396 -4.91 -20.54 -3.51
CA GLY A 396 -4.56 -21.67 -4.37
C GLY A 396 -3.67 -21.29 -5.56
N ASP A 397 -3.18 -20.06 -5.63
CA ASP A 397 -2.14 -19.66 -6.57
C ASP A 397 -0.84 -20.42 -6.21
N ARG A 398 -0.35 -21.22 -7.14
CA ARG A 398 0.87 -22.02 -6.95
C ARG A 398 2.05 -21.49 -7.76
N VAL A 399 1.77 -20.59 -8.69
CA VAL A 399 2.77 -20.05 -9.62
C VAL A 399 3.39 -18.78 -9.05
N THR A 400 2.57 -17.78 -8.73
CA THR A 400 3.07 -16.50 -8.20
C THR A 400 3.87 -16.67 -6.90
N PRO A 401 3.43 -17.48 -5.89
CA PRO A 401 4.22 -17.71 -4.68
C PRO A 401 5.59 -18.34 -4.94
N LYS A 402 5.73 -19.20 -5.95
CA LYS A 402 7.02 -19.76 -6.35
C LYS A 402 7.94 -18.70 -6.94
N VAL A 403 7.44 -17.93 -7.90
CA VAL A 403 8.21 -16.85 -8.55
C VAL A 403 8.64 -15.81 -7.52
N ALA A 404 7.73 -15.44 -6.61
CA ALA A 404 8.01 -14.53 -5.52
C ALA A 404 9.08 -15.06 -4.55
N PHE A 405 9.03 -16.34 -4.19
CA PHE A 405 10.07 -16.94 -3.35
C PHE A 405 11.44 -16.91 -4.03
N GLU A 406 11.49 -17.22 -5.33
CA GLU A 406 12.73 -17.17 -6.13
C GLU A 406 13.29 -15.74 -6.24
N TYR A 407 12.43 -14.73 -6.31
CA TYR A 407 12.82 -13.31 -6.31
C TYR A 407 13.58 -12.89 -5.04
N LEU A 408 13.31 -13.49 -3.88
CA LEU A 408 13.93 -13.11 -2.61
C LEU A 408 15.47 -13.18 -2.62
N GLU A 409 16.05 -13.99 -3.49
CA GLU A 409 17.51 -14.03 -3.69
C GLU A 409 18.06 -12.63 -4.09
N ASN A 410 17.29 -11.86 -4.86
CA ASN A 410 17.72 -10.54 -5.35
C ASN A 410 17.87 -9.49 -4.23
N VAL A 411 17.20 -9.71 -3.10
CA VAL A 411 17.13 -8.76 -1.96
C VAL A 411 17.83 -9.29 -0.70
N GLN A 412 18.40 -10.50 -0.76
CA GLN A 412 19.22 -11.05 0.33
C GLN A 412 20.60 -10.41 0.34
N THR A 413 21.14 -10.12 1.51
CA THR A 413 22.49 -9.56 1.65
C THR A 413 23.56 -10.59 1.26
N SER A 414 24.52 -10.11 0.48
CA SER A 414 25.65 -10.89 -0.01
C SER A 414 26.87 -9.98 -0.23
N ASP A 415 27.98 -10.54 -0.69
CA ASP A 415 29.16 -9.78 -1.13
C ASP A 415 28.88 -8.87 -2.35
N LYS A 416 27.76 -9.08 -3.03
CA LYS A 416 27.29 -8.24 -4.16
C LYS A 416 26.42 -7.07 -3.73
N THR A 417 25.94 -7.04 -2.49
CA THR A 417 25.09 -5.95 -2.01
C THR A 417 25.88 -4.64 -1.92
N PRO A 418 25.47 -3.58 -2.62
CA PRO A 418 26.24 -2.33 -2.68
C PRO A 418 26.49 -1.74 -1.29
N GLY A 419 27.74 -1.40 -1.00
CA GLY A 419 28.13 -0.78 0.27
C GLY A 419 28.11 -1.68 1.50
N TYR A 420 27.75 -2.96 1.33
CA TYR A 420 27.73 -3.95 2.40
C TYR A 420 29.08 -4.65 2.57
N SER A 421 29.46 -4.88 3.82
CA SER A 421 30.47 -5.86 4.21
C SER A 421 30.10 -6.47 5.55
N GLY A 422 30.39 -7.75 5.74
CA GLY A 422 30.05 -8.47 6.96
C GLY A 422 29.49 -9.86 6.70
N THR A 423 28.74 -10.41 7.64
CA THR A 423 28.15 -11.72 7.56
C THR A 423 26.93 -11.71 6.63
N PRO A 424 26.93 -12.46 5.50
CA PRO A 424 25.82 -12.44 4.55
C PRO A 424 24.63 -13.26 5.04
N GLY A 425 23.54 -13.23 4.28
CA GLY A 425 22.39 -14.12 4.41
C GLY A 425 21.17 -13.54 5.12
N TRP A 426 21.26 -12.38 5.74
CA TRP A 426 20.09 -11.66 6.28
C TRP A 426 19.43 -10.80 5.20
N PHE A 427 18.27 -10.24 5.50
CA PHE A 427 17.53 -9.40 4.57
C PHE A 427 17.48 -7.95 5.07
N LEU A 428 17.69 -7.00 4.16
CA LEU A 428 17.58 -5.58 4.43
C LEU A 428 16.15 -5.20 4.85
N GLN A 429 16.02 -4.17 5.68
CA GLN A 429 14.72 -3.66 6.12
C GLN A 429 13.83 -3.34 4.93
N LYS A 430 14.34 -2.59 3.94
CA LYS A 430 13.60 -2.13 2.78
C LYS A 430 14.51 -2.01 1.56
N THR A 431 14.05 -2.51 0.43
CA THR A 431 14.73 -2.39 -0.87
C THR A 431 13.77 -1.94 -1.96
N HIS A 432 14.30 -1.35 -3.01
CA HIS A 432 13.59 -1.25 -4.28
C HIS A 432 13.37 -2.65 -4.88
N VAL A 433 12.48 -2.76 -5.87
CA VAL A 433 12.22 -4.06 -6.54
C VAL A 433 13.43 -4.59 -7.32
N ASP A 434 14.33 -3.73 -7.75
CA ASP A 434 15.61 -4.08 -8.39
C ASP A 434 16.72 -4.47 -7.40
N GLY A 435 16.40 -4.54 -6.10
CA GLY A 435 17.35 -4.85 -5.03
C GLY A 435 18.20 -3.67 -4.55
N LYS A 436 18.00 -2.47 -5.08
CA LYS A 436 18.68 -1.27 -4.59
C LYS A 436 18.36 -1.03 -3.12
N VAL A 437 19.40 -0.82 -2.32
CA VAL A 437 19.29 -0.59 -0.88
C VAL A 437 18.59 0.75 -0.61
N GLU A 438 17.60 0.72 0.29
CA GLU A 438 16.95 1.95 0.76
C GLU A 438 17.09 2.12 2.28
N TRP A 439 16.64 1.13 3.08
CA TRP A 439 16.81 1.11 4.53
C TRP A 439 17.49 -0.17 5.00
N VAL A 440 18.46 -0.01 5.90
CA VAL A 440 19.39 -1.09 6.27
C VAL A 440 19.16 -1.68 7.66
N GLY A 441 18.07 -1.34 8.35
CA GLY A 441 17.79 -1.87 9.69
C GLY A 441 17.76 -3.40 9.71
N VAL A 442 18.48 -4.03 10.66
CA VAL A 442 18.43 -5.48 10.82
C VAL A 442 17.18 -5.85 11.61
N GLN A 443 16.28 -6.57 10.93
CA GLN A 443 15.05 -7.12 11.49
C GLN A 443 15.08 -8.64 11.34
N LEU A 444 15.22 -9.36 12.44
CA LEU A 444 15.45 -10.81 12.39
C LEU A 444 14.21 -11.61 11.97
N ASP A 445 13.00 -11.06 12.15
CA ASP A 445 11.77 -11.63 11.61
C ASP A 445 11.79 -11.64 10.07
N GLN A 446 12.28 -10.57 9.44
CA GLN A 446 12.44 -10.48 7.99
C GLN A 446 13.47 -11.47 7.43
N THR A 447 14.39 -11.97 8.27
CA THR A 447 15.32 -13.04 7.89
C THR A 447 14.71 -14.43 8.11
N ALA A 448 13.82 -14.58 9.08
CA ALA A 448 13.13 -15.84 9.38
C ALA A 448 12.00 -16.16 8.38
N MET A 449 11.23 -15.16 7.96
CA MET A 449 10.04 -15.34 7.13
C MET A 449 10.32 -15.94 5.74
N PRO A 450 11.39 -15.62 5.01
CA PRO A 450 11.79 -16.33 3.78
C PRO A 450 12.01 -17.82 3.99
N ILE A 451 12.56 -18.24 5.14
CA ILE A 451 12.74 -19.65 5.48
C ILE A 451 11.38 -20.33 5.72
N MET A 452 10.51 -19.67 6.47
CA MET A 452 9.15 -20.15 6.72
C MET A 452 8.35 -20.28 5.41
N LEU A 453 8.49 -19.33 4.49
CA LEU A 453 7.85 -19.35 3.18
C LEU A 453 8.35 -20.53 2.34
N GLY A 454 9.66 -20.70 2.20
CA GLY A 454 10.25 -21.82 1.47
C GLY A 454 9.79 -23.18 2.02
N TRP A 455 9.80 -23.34 3.35
CA TRP A 455 9.28 -24.52 4.03
C TRP A 455 7.81 -24.78 3.68
N ARG A 456 6.98 -23.73 3.70
CA ARG A 456 5.54 -23.84 3.38
C ARG A 456 5.33 -24.25 1.93
N LEU A 457 6.00 -23.62 0.98
CA LEU A 457 5.93 -23.97 -0.44
C LEU A 457 6.35 -25.41 -0.71
N TRP A 458 7.38 -25.90 -0.02
CA TRP A 458 7.79 -27.29 -0.08
C TRP A 458 6.72 -28.23 0.48
N LYS A 459 6.19 -27.96 1.69
CA LYS A 459 5.14 -28.78 2.31
C LYS A 459 3.84 -28.83 1.52
N GLU A 460 3.49 -27.75 0.81
CA GLU A 460 2.36 -27.71 -0.11
C GLU A 460 2.67 -28.33 -1.49
N GLY A 461 3.91 -28.82 -1.72
CA GLY A 461 4.34 -29.42 -2.97
C GLY A 461 4.43 -28.41 -4.14
N VAL A 462 4.58 -27.11 -3.86
CA VAL A 462 4.90 -26.08 -4.86
C VAL A 462 6.35 -26.16 -5.27
N LEU A 463 7.24 -26.43 -4.32
CA LEU A 463 8.65 -26.75 -4.55
C LEU A 463 8.87 -28.25 -4.34
N THR A 464 9.60 -28.86 -5.26
CA THR A 464 10.04 -30.26 -5.15
C THR A 464 11.20 -30.39 -4.15
N ASP A 465 11.49 -31.60 -3.70
CA ASP A 465 12.63 -31.89 -2.82
C ASP A 465 13.97 -31.42 -3.42
N ALA A 466 14.15 -31.59 -4.73
CA ALA A 466 15.37 -31.17 -5.43
C ALA A 466 15.49 -29.64 -5.49
N GLU A 467 14.41 -28.94 -5.81
CA GLU A 467 14.37 -27.46 -5.80
C GLU A 467 14.62 -26.92 -4.40
N MET A 468 13.96 -27.49 -3.39
CA MET A 468 14.15 -27.05 -1.99
C MET A 468 15.59 -27.26 -1.52
N THR A 469 16.23 -28.38 -1.88
CA THR A 469 17.65 -28.63 -1.57
C THR A 469 18.54 -27.56 -2.24
N THR A 470 18.26 -27.21 -3.49
CA THR A 470 18.98 -26.14 -4.20
C THR A 470 18.83 -24.81 -3.50
N TRP A 471 17.60 -24.42 -3.12
CA TRP A 471 17.32 -23.18 -2.42
C TRP A 471 17.84 -23.14 -0.99
N TYR A 472 17.96 -24.32 -0.36
CA TYR A 472 18.62 -24.43 0.94
C TYR A 472 20.06 -23.95 0.86
N ASP A 473 20.85 -24.49 -0.04
CA ASP A 473 22.25 -24.11 -0.18
C ASP A 473 22.44 -22.66 -0.61
N LYS A 474 21.59 -22.19 -1.52
CA LYS A 474 21.71 -20.89 -2.18
C LYS A 474 21.28 -19.72 -1.30
N MET A 475 20.18 -19.86 -0.56
CA MET A 475 19.50 -18.75 0.13
C MET A 475 19.19 -19.06 1.61
N LEU A 476 18.63 -20.24 1.92
CA LEU A 476 18.04 -20.46 3.23
C LEU A 476 19.07 -20.84 4.30
N LYS A 477 20.14 -21.56 3.93
CA LYS A 477 21.22 -21.90 4.85
C LYS A 477 21.98 -20.67 5.35
N PRO A 478 22.38 -19.71 4.51
CA PRO A 478 22.95 -18.44 4.99
C PRO A 478 22.01 -17.67 5.95
N ALA A 479 20.71 -17.63 5.65
CA ALA A 479 19.73 -16.99 6.51
C ALA A 479 19.60 -17.69 7.87
N ALA A 480 19.48 -19.01 7.89
CA ALA A 480 19.41 -19.81 9.10
C ALA A 480 20.69 -19.72 9.95
N ASN A 481 21.86 -19.66 9.32
CA ASN A 481 23.12 -19.44 10.02
C ASN A 481 23.13 -18.06 10.70
N PHE A 482 22.67 -17.00 10.03
CA PHE A 482 22.57 -15.67 10.61
C PHE A 482 21.61 -15.63 11.81
N LEU A 483 20.48 -16.35 11.75
CA LEU A 483 19.54 -16.45 12.89
C LEU A 483 20.06 -17.28 14.05
N THR A 484 21.03 -18.18 13.80
CA THR A 484 21.62 -19.08 14.80
C THR A 484 22.82 -18.44 15.49
N ASP A 485 23.75 -17.93 14.68
CA ASP A 485 25.09 -17.50 15.13
C ASP A 485 25.20 -15.98 15.21
N GLY A 486 24.28 -15.25 14.52
CA GLY A 486 24.43 -13.82 14.34
C GLY A 486 25.55 -13.48 13.35
N GLY A 487 26.16 -12.33 13.56
CA GLY A 487 27.28 -11.90 12.73
C GLY A 487 27.56 -10.41 12.85
N THR A 488 28.53 -9.94 12.06
CA THR A 488 28.88 -8.52 11.97
C THR A 488 28.22 -7.91 10.73
N VAL A 489 27.61 -6.76 10.90
CA VAL A 489 26.98 -5.97 9.82
C VAL A 489 27.70 -4.65 9.69
N ASN A 490 28.05 -4.30 8.45
CA ASN A 490 28.69 -3.01 8.13
C ASN A 490 28.07 -2.46 6.83
N ILE A 491 27.11 -1.55 6.98
CA ILE A 491 26.44 -0.87 5.87
C ILE A 491 25.84 0.44 6.39
N ASP A 492 25.91 1.53 5.61
CA ASP A 492 25.33 2.84 5.93
C ASP A 492 25.56 3.24 7.42
N TRP A 493 24.51 3.48 8.21
CA TRP A 493 24.61 3.85 9.62
C TRP A 493 24.95 2.67 10.56
N LEU A 494 24.80 1.42 10.10
CA LEU A 494 25.20 0.21 10.85
C LEU A 494 26.68 -0.11 10.59
N LYS A 495 27.59 0.58 11.32
CA LYS A 495 29.03 0.41 11.13
C LYS A 495 29.63 -0.59 12.12
N ASN A 496 30.01 -1.78 11.60
CA ASN A 496 30.61 -2.87 12.38
C ASN A 496 29.75 -3.30 13.59
N VAL A 497 28.43 -3.34 13.40
CA VAL A 497 27.47 -3.72 14.44
C VAL A 497 27.44 -5.24 14.56
N THR A 498 27.61 -5.77 15.78
CA THR A 498 27.44 -7.21 16.05
C THR A 498 25.98 -7.50 16.34
N ILE A 499 25.43 -8.44 15.62
CA ILE A 499 24.07 -8.97 15.79
C ILE A 499 24.16 -10.28 16.58
N THR A 500 23.43 -10.37 17.67
CA THR A 500 23.38 -11.56 18.53
C THR A 500 21.92 -11.98 18.73
N PRO A 501 21.40 -12.91 17.91
CA PRO A 501 20.01 -13.36 18.04
C PRO A 501 19.72 -13.99 19.41
N PRO A 502 18.49 -13.86 19.94
CA PRO A 502 17.32 -13.30 19.31
C PRO A 502 17.14 -11.78 19.46
N LYS A 503 18.16 -11.05 19.98
CA LYS A 503 18.13 -9.60 20.05
C LYS A 503 18.21 -9.01 18.65
N THR A 504 17.23 -8.20 18.26
CA THR A 504 17.14 -7.53 16.94
C THR A 504 17.52 -6.05 17.06
N ILE A 505 17.99 -5.44 15.96
CA ILE A 505 18.23 -3.98 15.92
C ILE A 505 16.92 -3.20 15.85
N GLN A 506 15.96 -3.74 15.10
CA GLN A 506 14.59 -3.23 15.05
C GLN A 506 13.64 -4.43 15.11
N GLU A 507 12.58 -4.31 15.89
CA GLU A 507 11.49 -5.29 15.91
C GLU A 507 10.51 -5.04 14.74
N ARG A 508 9.39 -5.77 14.66
CA ARG A 508 8.47 -5.72 13.52
C ARG A 508 7.88 -4.34 13.17
N TRP A 509 8.02 -3.35 14.08
CA TRP A 509 7.57 -1.97 13.83
C TRP A 509 8.69 -1.03 13.41
N GLU A 510 9.92 -1.57 13.19
CA GLU A 510 11.05 -0.84 12.61
C GLU A 510 11.64 0.26 13.49
N GLU A 511 11.48 0.14 14.82
CA GLU A 511 11.78 1.27 15.71
C GLU A 511 12.88 1.00 16.72
N GLN A 512 12.72 0.03 17.63
CA GLN A 512 13.63 -0.15 18.75
C GLN A 512 14.47 -1.42 18.69
N THR A 513 15.65 -1.33 19.30
CA THR A 513 16.55 -2.47 19.55
C THR A 513 16.12 -3.21 20.80
N GLY A 514 16.04 -4.53 20.73
CA GLY A 514 15.68 -5.33 21.91
C GLY A 514 15.26 -6.75 21.58
N TYR A 515 14.62 -7.36 22.56
CA TYR A 515 13.98 -8.67 22.49
C TYR A 515 12.48 -8.48 22.31
N SER A 516 11.87 -9.12 21.31
CA SER A 516 10.44 -9.02 21.01
C SER A 516 9.81 -10.40 20.92
N PRO A 517 8.60 -10.62 21.47
CA PRO A 517 7.87 -11.88 21.32
C PRO A 517 7.59 -12.22 19.87
N SER A 518 7.19 -11.24 19.06
CA SER A 518 6.91 -11.38 17.63
C SER A 518 8.16 -11.83 16.87
N THR A 519 9.25 -11.07 16.94
CA THR A 519 10.51 -11.41 16.26
C THR A 519 11.06 -12.76 16.72
N THR A 520 11.04 -13.04 18.04
CA THR A 520 11.52 -14.32 18.58
C THR A 520 10.66 -15.50 18.09
N SER A 521 9.34 -15.29 17.98
CA SER A 521 8.42 -16.32 17.42
C SER A 521 8.79 -16.70 15.98
N ALA A 522 9.00 -15.69 15.13
CA ALA A 522 9.40 -15.89 13.74
C ALA A 522 10.76 -16.61 13.65
N ILE A 523 11.75 -16.21 14.47
CA ILE A 523 13.07 -16.87 14.51
C ILE A 523 12.95 -18.35 14.88
N ILE A 524 12.18 -18.67 15.94
CA ILE A 524 11.97 -20.06 16.38
C ILE A 524 11.33 -20.89 15.26
N ALA A 525 10.24 -20.39 14.66
CA ALA A 525 9.55 -21.11 13.60
C ALA A 525 10.43 -21.25 12.33
N GLY A 526 11.18 -20.18 11.99
CA GLY A 526 12.13 -20.19 10.88
C GLY A 526 13.26 -21.21 11.08
N LEU A 527 13.82 -21.32 12.29
CA LEU A 527 14.88 -22.29 12.60
C LEU A 527 14.38 -23.74 12.64
N VAL A 528 13.16 -24.00 13.13
CA VAL A 528 12.53 -25.32 13.04
C VAL A 528 12.30 -25.71 11.57
N ALA A 529 11.79 -24.78 10.77
CA ALA A 529 11.63 -24.96 9.33
C ALA A 529 12.97 -25.21 8.63
N ALA A 530 14.01 -24.44 8.98
CA ALA A 530 15.37 -24.64 8.46
C ALA A 530 15.94 -26.02 8.81
N SER A 531 15.68 -26.52 10.01
CA SER A 531 16.09 -27.87 10.41
C SER A 531 15.44 -28.96 9.55
N ASP A 532 14.14 -28.83 9.27
CA ASP A 532 13.45 -29.79 8.38
C ASP A 532 14.05 -29.78 6.96
N ILE A 533 14.35 -28.58 6.44
CA ILE A 533 14.96 -28.42 5.12
C ILE A 533 16.40 -28.94 5.09
N ALA A 534 17.18 -28.68 6.15
CA ALA A 534 18.54 -29.19 6.29
C ALA A 534 18.60 -30.74 6.31
N LYS A 535 17.65 -31.39 7.00
CA LYS A 535 17.51 -32.87 6.97
C LYS A 535 17.22 -33.38 5.56
N LEU A 536 16.32 -32.68 4.81
CA LEU A 536 16.08 -33.04 3.41
C LEU A 536 17.35 -32.94 2.58
N ALA A 537 18.18 -31.92 2.80
CA ALA A 537 19.45 -31.67 2.16
C ALA A 537 20.58 -32.59 2.69
N LYS A 538 20.31 -33.50 3.67
CA LYS A 538 21.28 -34.37 4.34
C LYS A 538 22.38 -33.62 5.10
N ASP A 539 22.07 -32.44 5.60
CA ASP A 539 22.92 -31.61 6.45
C ASP A 539 22.47 -31.74 7.92
N ASP A 540 22.70 -32.94 8.49
CA ASP A 540 22.26 -33.30 9.84
C ASP A 540 22.92 -32.43 10.93
N GLU A 541 24.16 -31.96 10.71
CA GLU A 541 24.88 -31.08 11.63
C GLU A 541 24.18 -29.74 11.74
N SER A 542 23.90 -29.11 10.63
CA SER A 542 23.15 -27.84 10.60
C SER A 542 21.73 -28.02 11.15
N ALA A 543 21.04 -29.11 10.81
CA ALA A 543 19.72 -29.44 11.32
C ALA A 543 19.68 -29.49 12.85
N ALA A 544 20.63 -30.17 13.47
CA ALA A 544 20.75 -30.26 14.92
C ALA A 544 21.07 -28.90 15.56
N ARG A 545 21.96 -28.11 14.95
CA ARG A 545 22.35 -26.79 15.41
C ARG A 545 21.17 -25.79 15.37
N TYR A 546 20.37 -25.77 14.31
CA TYR A 546 19.19 -24.95 14.20
C TYR A 546 18.13 -25.28 15.25
N LEU A 547 17.86 -26.56 15.49
CA LEU A 547 16.93 -26.96 16.57
C LEU A 547 17.46 -26.59 17.95
N ALA A 548 18.75 -26.72 18.23
CA ALA A 548 19.32 -26.34 19.51
C ALA A 548 19.17 -24.82 19.76
N ALA A 549 19.34 -23.99 18.73
CA ALA A 549 19.12 -22.55 18.82
C ALA A 549 17.63 -22.24 19.03
N ALA A 550 16.72 -22.88 18.29
CA ALA A 550 15.29 -22.70 18.47
C ALA A 550 14.83 -23.08 19.89
N ASP A 551 15.32 -24.19 20.44
CA ASP A 551 15.02 -24.62 21.81
C ASP A 551 15.55 -23.66 22.85
N LYS A 552 16.78 -23.14 22.67
CA LYS A 552 17.37 -22.10 23.52
C LYS A 552 16.48 -20.84 23.55
N TYR A 553 16.08 -20.35 22.38
CA TYR A 553 15.26 -19.15 22.30
C TYR A 553 13.84 -19.38 22.86
N SER A 554 13.24 -20.54 22.59
CA SER A 554 11.92 -20.88 23.14
C SER A 554 11.95 -21.00 24.66
N SER A 555 13.01 -21.59 25.25
CA SER A 555 13.14 -21.71 26.70
C SER A 555 13.41 -20.39 27.45
N GLY A 556 13.93 -19.39 26.74
CA GLY A 556 14.18 -18.06 27.26
C GLY A 556 13.02 -17.05 27.13
N LEU A 557 11.96 -17.41 26.40
CA LEU A 557 10.89 -16.47 26.03
C LEU A 557 10.29 -15.75 27.24
N GLU A 558 9.69 -16.50 28.16
CA GLU A 558 9.00 -15.94 29.31
C GLU A 558 9.97 -15.22 30.25
N LYS A 559 11.18 -15.78 30.43
CA LYS A 559 12.21 -15.17 31.28
C LYS A 559 12.59 -13.78 30.78
N ASN A 560 12.69 -13.60 29.46
CA ASN A 560 13.23 -12.36 28.86
C ASN A 560 12.15 -11.37 28.43
N LEU A 561 10.89 -11.80 28.29
CA LEU A 561 9.84 -11.03 27.62
C LEU A 561 8.51 -10.95 28.39
N TYR A 562 8.36 -11.71 29.48
CA TYR A 562 7.14 -11.70 30.27
C TYR A 562 7.39 -11.02 31.60
N THR A 563 6.82 -9.81 31.77
CA THR A 563 6.94 -9.08 33.04
C THR A 563 5.99 -9.63 34.10
N THR A 564 6.41 -9.57 35.36
CA THR A 564 5.58 -9.84 36.56
C THR A 564 5.47 -8.60 37.45
N SER A 565 5.94 -7.47 36.97
CA SER A 565 5.91 -6.16 37.64
C SER A 565 5.49 -5.03 36.68
N GLY A 566 4.65 -5.35 35.70
CA GLY A 566 4.20 -4.42 34.69
C GLY A 566 3.46 -3.21 35.25
N MET A 567 3.39 -2.14 34.47
CA MET A 567 2.68 -0.90 34.84
C MET A 567 1.21 -0.91 34.42
N LEU A 568 0.83 -1.78 33.50
CA LEU A 568 -0.57 -2.08 33.18
C LEU A 568 -1.10 -3.11 34.18
N ASN A 569 -2.34 -2.95 34.62
CA ASN A 569 -2.86 -3.72 35.74
C ASN A 569 -4.34 -4.02 35.57
N LYS A 570 -4.68 -4.81 34.56
CA LYS A 570 -6.05 -5.26 34.32
C LYS A 570 -6.26 -6.68 34.86
N ALA A 571 -7.13 -6.83 35.83
CA ALA A 571 -7.47 -8.16 36.32
C ALA A 571 -7.95 -9.08 35.18
N PRO A 572 -7.54 -10.36 35.17
CA PRO A 572 -6.78 -11.09 36.20
C PRO A 572 -5.25 -11.08 36.01
N SER A 573 -4.70 -10.30 35.09
CA SER A 573 -3.25 -10.29 34.83
C SER A 573 -2.45 -9.75 36.01
N ASP A 574 -2.96 -8.70 36.65
CA ASP A 574 -2.34 -8.02 37.80
C ASP A 574 -0.87 -7.63 37.57
N GLY A 575 -0.58 -7.08 36.37
CA GLY A 575 0.77 -6.66 36.01
C GLY A 575 1.65 -7.78 35.43
N ASN A 576 1.06 -8.91 35.04
CA ASN A 576 1.75 -10.06 34.46
C ASN A 576 1.37 -10.21 32.97
N TYR A 577 2.25 -9.79 32.06
CA TYR A 577 1.99 -9.81 30.62
C TYR A 577 3.28 -9.80 29.77
N TYR A 578 3.17 -10.18 28.49
CA TYR A 578 4.25 -10.02 27.54
C TYR A 578 4.46 -8.54 27.21
N LEU A 579 5.70 -8.09 27.29
CA LEU A 579 6.12 -6.79 26.77
C LEU A 579 6.10 -6.78 25.24
N ARG A 580 5.88 -5.63 24.62
CA ARG A 580 6.10 -5.46 23.17
C ARG A 580 7.55 -5.73 22.81
N ILE A 581 8.45 -5.13 23.57
CA ILE A 581 9.88 -5.27 23.42
C ILE A 581 10.55 -5.05 24.78
N SER A 582 11.57 -5.83 25.09
CA SER A 582 12.45 -5.57 26.23
C SER A 582 13.83 -5.09 25.73
N ALA A 583 14.36 -4.04 26.30
CA ALA A 583 15.66 -3.48 25.94
C ALA A 583 16.84 -4.44 26.27
N ASN A 584 16.64 -5.32 27.24
CA ASN A 584 17.61 -6.29 27.73
C ASN A 584 16.93 -7.63 28.05
N GLU A 585 17.54 -8.49 28.87
CA GLU A 585 16.96 -9.80 29.23
C GLU A 585 16.24 -9.79 30.59
N ASP A 586 15.93 -8.60 31.13
CA ASP A 586 15.18 -8.45 32.37
C ASP A 586 13.89 -7.67 32.16
N PRO A 587 12.73 -8.35 31.91
CA PRO A 587 11.47 -7.68 31.64
C PRO A 587 10.86 -6.99 32.88
N ASN A 588 11.52 -7.05 34.06
CA ASN A 588 11.03 -6.49 35.30
C ASN A 588 11.81 -5.25 35.77
N ASP A 589 12.88 -4.87 35.08
CA ASP A 589 13.68 -3.70 35.44
C ASP A 589 13.05 -2.37 35.02
N ARG A 590 11.96 -2.40 34.25
CA ARG A 590 11.28 -1.22 33.71
C ARG A 590 12.20 -0.34 32.89
N GLY A 591 13.03 -0.96 32.03
CA GLY A 591 13.98 -0.30 31.17
C GLY A 591 13.34 0.76 30.29
N LEU A 592 14.11 1.76 29.86
CA LEU A 592 13.66 2.77 28.91
C LEU A 592 13.95 2.31 27.49
N LEU A 593 12.93 2.36 26.66
CA LEU A 593 13.06 2.17 25.22
C LEU A 593 13.62 3.46 24.58
N GLY A 594 14.37 3.30 23.51
CA GLY A 594 14.84 4.42 22.69
C GLY A 594 13.71 5.23 22.06
N VAL A 595 14.08 6.21 21.26
CA VAL A 595 13.12 7.02 20.50
C VAL A 595 12.25 6.12 19.61
N SER A 596 10.94 6.32 19.69
CA SER A 596 9.95 5.76 18.77
C SER A 596 9.20 6.88 18.06
N ASN A 597 8.31 6.55 17.16
CA ASN A 597 7.48 7.54 16.46
C ASN A 597 6.65 8.36 17.46
N GLY A 598 7.11 9.58 17.76
CA GLY A 598 6.40 10.56 18.59
C GLY A 598 6.70 10.53 20.09
N GLN A 599 7.33 9.48 20.66
CA GLN A 599 7.56 9.36 22.09
C GLN A 599 9.02 8.99 22.38
N GLU A 600 9.66 9.71 23.31
CA GLU A 600 11.00 9.43 23.81
C GLU A 600 10.96 8.85 25.22
N ASN A 601 11.95 8.05 25.57
CA ASN A 601 12.16 7.51 26.91
C ASN A 601 10.93 6.77 27.48
N VAL A 602 10.29 5.96 26.62
CA VAL A 602 9.11 5.16 27.00
C VAL A 602 9.56 4.01 27.88
N ASN A 603 8.91 3.83 29.03
CA ASN A 603 9.13 2.65 29.86
C ASN A 603 8.57 1.41 29.14
N GLU A 604 9.38 0.35 29.00
CA GLU A 604 8.98 -0.86 28.26
C GLU A 604 7.72 -1.52 28.84
N SER A 605 7.49 -1.39 30.17
CA SER A 605 6.30 -1.96 30.82
C SER A 605 5.04 -1.08 30.72
N GLU A 606 5.11 0.10 30.08
CA GLU A 606 3.92 0.90 29.73
C GLU A 606 3.36 0.59 28.33
N VAL A 607 4.09 -0.20 27.55
CA VAL A 607 3.78 -0.40 26.14
C VAL A 607 3.51 -1.87 25.84
N ILE A 608 2.33 -2.13 25.30
CA ILE A 608 1.89 -3.47 24.88
C ILE A 608 1.43 -3.43 23.43
N ASP A 609 1.60 -4.54 22.71
CA ASP A 609 1.07 -4.77 21.37
C ASP A 609 0.53 -6.19 21.19
N GLY A 610 0.01 -6.49 20.01
CA GLY A 610 -0.48 -7.82 19.64
C GLY A 610 0.61 -8.82 19.26
N GLY A 611 1.90 -8.44 19.30
CA GLY A 611 3.02 -9.26 18.80
C GLY A 611 3.16 -10.63 19.46
N PHE A 612 2.80 -10.74 20.74
CA PHE A 612 2.80 -12.02 21.45
C PHE A 612 1.84 -13.06 20.85
N LEU A 613 0.82 -12.67 20.08
CA LEU A 613 -0.10 -13.59 19.42
C LEU A 613 0.57 -14.39 18.30
N GLU A 614 1.68 -13.92 17.76
CA GLU A 614 2.49 -14.68 16.80
C GLU A 614 3.12 -15.92 17.42
N LEU A 615 3.32 -15.96 18.73
CA LEU A 615 3.73 -17.18 19.45
C LEU A 615 2.73 -18.32 19.24
N VAL A 616 1.44 -17.99 19.18
CA VAL A 616 0.36 -18.95 18.89
C VAL A 616 0.27 -19.19 17.39
N ARG A 617 0.32 -18.15 16.60
CA ARG A 617 0.17 -18.18 15.15
C ARG A 617 1.17 -19.11 14.47
N TYR A 618 2.44 -19.05 14.89
CA TYR A 618 3.52 -19.88 14.32
C TYR A 618 3.75 -21.19 15.08
N GLY A 619 2.96 -21.48 16.14
CA GLY A 619 3.00 -22.75 16.84
C GLY A 619 4.08 -22.86 17.93
N VAL A 620 4.58 -21.73 18.45
CA VAL A 620 5.59 -21.72 19.53
C VAL A 620 4.95 -21.91 20.90
N ARG A 621 3.70 -21.44 21.08
CA ARG A 621 2.92 -21.60 22.33
C ARG A 621 1.49 -22.05 22.02
N SER A 622 0.90 -22.76 22.97
CA SER A 622 -0.52 -23.08 22.94
C SER A 622 -1.37 -21.81 23.07
N PRO A 623 -2.52 -21.71 22.39
CA PRO A 623 -3.45 -20.59 22.61
C PRO A 623 -4.03 -20.57 24.02
N LEU A 624 -3.90 -21.67 24.79
CA LEU A 624 -4.32 -21.79 26.19
C LEU A 624 -3.16 -21.59 27.18
N ASN A 625 -1.96 -21.22 26.68
CA ASN A 625 -0.83 -20.92 27.56
C ASN A 625 -1.19 -19.76 28.51
N LYS A 626 -0.83 -19.91 29.78
CA LYS A 626 -1.21 -18.98 30.86
C LYS A 626 -0.71 -17.56 30.60
N GLU A 627 0.52 -17.43 30.12
CA GLU A 627 1.15 -16.14 29.85
C GLU A 627 0.46 -15.41 28.69
N ILE A 628 0.03 -16.15 27.66
CA ILE A 628 -0.82 -15.64 26.58
C ILE A 628 -2.17 -15.15 27.14
N GLN A 629 -2.85 -15.99 27.96
CA GLN A 629 -4.16 -15.66 28.53
C GLN A 629 -4.09 -14.44 29.47
N ASN A 630 -3.02 -14.28 30.23
CA ASN A 630 -2.83 -13.14 31.13
C ASN A 630 -2.57 -11.83 30.37
N THR A 631 -1.98 -11.89 29.17
CA THR A 631 -1.69 -10.69 28.37
C THR A 631 -2.94 -10.11 27.70
N LEU A 632 -3.93 -10.92 27.39
CA LEU A 632 -5.17 -10.49 26.70
C LEU A 632 -5.95 -9.37 27.42
N PRO A 633 -6.18 -9.41 28.75
CA PRO A 633 -6.88 -8.35 29.46
C PRO A 633 -6.22 -6.98 29.31
N GLU A 634 -4.88 -6.93 29.28
CA GLU A 634 -4.11 -5.68 29.17
C GLU A 634 -4.25 -5.05 27.78
N ILE A 635 -4.11 -5.86 26.71
CA ILE A 635 -4.26 -5.36 25.35
C ILE A 635 -5.73 -5.00 25.05
N ASP A 636 -6.69 -5.61 25.72
CA ASP A 636 -8.12 -5.39 25.52
C ASP A 636 -8.72 -4.31 26.42
N ASP A 637 -7.95 -3.69 27.31
CA ASP A 637 -8.43 -2.70 28.25
C ASP A 637 -8.81 -1.36 27.59
N THR A 638 -10.09 -1.17 27.33
CA THR A 638 -10.65 0.07 26.76
C THR A 638 -10.75 1.20 27.80
N SER A 639 -10.49 0.96 29.09
CA SER A 639 -10.52 1.97 30.14
C SER A 639 -9.19 2.76 30.27
N LEU A 640 -8.13 2.30 29.61
CA LEU A 640 -6.84 2.97 29.61
C LEU A 640 -6.91 4.37 28.97
N PRO A 641 -6.08 5.32 29.40
CA PRO A 641 -5.90 6.60 28.73
C PRO A 641 -5.56 6.39 27.25
N ASP A 642 -6.07 7.25 26.38
CA ASP A 642 -5.90 7.17 24.94
C ASP A 642 -4.46 6.92 24.49
N ILE A 643 -3.49 7.58 25.12
CA ILE A 643 -2.08 7.49 24.76
C ILE A 643 -1.48 6.07 24.92
N VAL A 644 -2.03 5.25 25.82
CA VAL A 644 -1.56 3.87 26.06
C VAL A 644 -2.54 2.81 25.61
N ARG A 645 -3.79 3.18 25.36
CA ARG A 645 -4.84 2.27 24.93
C ARG A 645 -4.60 1.75 23.52
N VAL A 646 -4.76 0.45 23.34
CA VAL A 646 -4.54 -0.24 22.07
C VAL A 646 -5.86 -0.62 21.39
N LYS A 647 -6.86 -1.11 22.17
CA LYS A 647 -8.15 -1.56 21.63
C LYS A 647 -9.14 -0.43 21.45
N TYR A 648 -9.81 -0.43 20.29
CA TYR A 648 -10.92 0.45 19.95
C TYR A 648 -12.10 -0.34 19.42
N GLU A 649 -13.28 0.27 19.44
CA GLU A 649 -14.54 -0.37 19.06
C GLU A 649 -15.32 0.53 18.10
N PHE A 650 -15.82 -0.06 17.03
CA PHE A 650 -16.51 0.62 15.94
C PHE A 650 -17.98 0.21 15.89
N SER A 651 -18.87 1.20 15.87
CA SER A 651 -20.30 0.99 15.69
C SER A 651 -20.62 0.84 14.21
N VAL A 652 -21.44 -0.15 13.87
CA VAL A 652 -21.90 -0.41 12.51
C VAL A 652 -23.42 -0.30 12.46
N ALA A 653 -23.92 0.40 11.47
CA ALA A 653 -25.37 0.55 11.28
C ALA A 653 -26.04 -0.82 11.15
N GLY A 654 -27.10 -1.02 11.92
CA GLY A 654 -27.88 -2.27 11.95
C GLY A 654 -27.28 -3.41 12.79
N LYS A 655 -26.11 -3.22 13.43
CA LYS A 655 -25.53 -4.18 14.39
C LYS A 655 -25.63 -3.67 15.81
N ALA A 656 -26.04 -4.54 16.74
CA ALA A 656 -26.10 -4.22 18.17
C ALA A 656 -24.70 -4.25 18.82
N GLU A 657 -23.83 -5.11 18.33
CA GLU A 657 -22.47 -5.29 18.85
C GLU A 657 -21.48 -4.42 18.07
N LYS A 658 -20.55 -3.82 18.79
CA LYS A 658 -19.45 -3.08 18.21
C LYS A 658 -18.37 -4.05 17.73
N LEU A 659 -17.68 -3.67 16.66
CA LEU A 659 -16.59 -4.44 16.07
C LEU A 659 -15.23 -3.95 16.58
N PRO A 660 -14.30 -4.88 16.90
CA PRO A 660 -13.02 -4.51 17.49
C PRO A 660 -11.94 -4.15 16.46
N GLY A 661 -11.03 -3.27 16.86
CA GLY A 661 -9.79 -2.99 16.17
C GLY A 661 -8.69 -2.60 17.15
N TRP A 662 -7.43 -2.76 16.75
CA TRP A 662 -6.27 -2.49 17.59
C TRP A 662 -5.26 -1.60 16.88
N ARG A 663 -4.62 -0.70 17.64
CA ARG A 663 -3.42 0.05 17.23
C ARG A 663 -2.20 -0.87 17.25
N ARG A 664 -1.10 -0.43 16.64
CA ARG A 664 0.18 -1.16 16.69
C ARG A 664 0.62 -1.41 18.13
N TYR A 665 0.70 -0.33 18.91
CA TYR A 665 1.10 -0.39 20.33
C TYR A 665 0.69 0.91 21.04
N GLY A 666 0.74 0.92 22.36
CA GLY A 666 0.53 2.10 23.17
C GLY A 666 1.66 3.13 22.99
N LYS A 667 1.33 4.42 23.00
CA LYS A 667 2.26 5.56 22.76
C LYS A 667 2.81 5.64 21.32
N ASP A 668 2.23 4.91 20.37
CA ASP A 668 2.55 5.05 18.97
C ASP A 668 2.17 6.44 18.44
N GLY A 669 3.12 7.13 17.81
CA GLY A 669 2.93 8.45 17.20
C GLY A 669 2.83 8.43 15.69
N TYR A 670 2.85 7.25 15.03
CA TYR A 670 2.82 7.12 13.58
C TYR A 670 1.41 7.27 13.04
N GLY A 671 0.93 8.51 12.95
CA GLY A 671 -0.41 8.86 12.49
C GLY A 671 -0.68 10.36 12.61
N GLU A 672 -1.93 10.77 12.42
CA GLU A 672 -2.37 12.16 12.50
C GLU A 672 -2.27 12.68 13.93
N ASP A 673 -1.91 13.97 14.08
CA ASP A 673 -1.87 14.62 15.40
C ASP A 673 -3.27 14.78 16.02
N THR A 674 -3.32 14.78 17.36
CA THR A 674 -4.58 14.92 18.10
C THR A 674 -5.06 16.38 18.23
N SER A 675 -4.22 17.35 17.91
CA SER A 675 -4.54 18.77 18.06
C SER A 675 -5.31 19.36 16.87
N ALA A 676 -4.93 18.96 15.64
CA ALA A 676 -5.53 19.47 14.40
C ALA A 676 -5.87 18.36 13.38
N GLY A 677 -5.43 17.14 13.60
CA GLY A 677 -5.60 16.03 12.66
C GLY A 677 -4.70 16.14 11.41
N ARG A 678 -3.55 16.80 11.53
CA ARG A 678 -2.59 16.93 10.43
C ARG A 678 -1.82 15.62 10.25
N GLY A 679 -1.47 15.31 9.01
CA GLY A 679 -0.73 14.10 8.67
C GLY A 679 0.65 14.02 9.31
N TYR A 680 1.17 12.80 9.48
CA TYR A 680 2.47 12.51 10.08
C TYR A 680 3.64 13.29 9.44
N ASN A 681 3.65 13.42 8.11
CA ASN A 681 4.70 14.18 7.41
C ASN A 681 4.66 15.69 7.68
N ALA A 682 3.47 16.25 7.97
CA ALA A 682 3.32 17.67 8.28
C ALA A 682 3.72 18.01 9.72
N THR A 683 3.63 17.04 10.65
CA THR A 683 3.95 17.24 12.07
C THR A 683 5.34 16.75 12.45
N GLY A 684 5.86 15.78 11.67
CA GLY A 684 7.17 15.15 11.91
C GLY A 684 7.10 13.98 12.90
N LYS A 685 8.09 13.09 12.82
CA LYS A 685 8.09 11.83 13.55
C LYS A 685 8.16 11.94 15.06
N ASN A 686 8.54 13.07 15.60
CA ASN A 686 8.67 13.29 17.04
C ASN A 686 7.59 14.22 17.59
N ALA A 687 6.46 14.35 16.90
CA ALA A 687 5.34 15.15 17.38
C ALA A 687 4.75 14.51 18.65
N PRO A 688 4.74 15.22 19.80
CA PRO A 688 4.26 14.62 21.07
C PRO A 688 2.76 14.33 21.06
N ASP A 689 2.01 14.95 20.16
CA ASP A 689 0.59 14.75 19.94
C ASP A 689 0.25 13.87 18.71
N GLY A 690 1.25 13.38 17.97
CA GLY A 690 1.10 12.36 16.94
C GLY A 690 0.47 11.09 17.53
N ARG A 691 -0.40 10.43 16.78
CA ARG A 691 -1.13 9.27 17.28
C ARG A 691 -1.30 8.24 16.18
N GLY A 692 -0.67 7.07 16.36
CA GLY A 692 -0.92 5.89 15.52
C GLY A 692 -2.38 5.46 15.65
N ARG A 693 -3.00 5.09 14.52
CA ARG A 693 -4.41 4.73 14.48
C ARG A 693 -4.61 3.22 14.51
N VAL A 694 -5.84 2.77 14.45
CA VAL A 694 -6.16 1.33 14.40
C VAL A 694 -5.72 0.74 13.06
N TRP A 695 -5.03 -0.40 13.12
CA TRP A 695 -4.57 -1.13 11.94
C TRP A 695 -5.45 -2.36 11.69
N PRO A 696 -6.09 -2.49 10.53
CA PRO A 696 -6.92 -3.64 10.19
C PRO A 696 -6.24 -5.00 10.34
N ILE A 697 -4.91 -5.08 10.12
CA ILE A 697 -4.15 -6.33 10.25
C ILE A 697 -4.30 -6.96 11.65
N PHE A 698 -4.38 -6.17 12.73
CA PHE A 698 -4.52 -6.73 14.09
C PHE A 698 -5.89 -7.32 14.34
N THR A 699 -6.91 -6.83 13.65
CA THR A 699 -8.23 -7.46 13.69
C THR A 699 -8.16 -8.86 13.09
N GLY A 700 -7.45 -9.04 11.98
CA GLY A 700 -7.17 -10.34 11.38
C GLY A 700 -6.31 -11.23 12.27
N GLU A 701 -5.18 -10.73 12.79
CA GLU A 701 -4.31 -11.47 13.72
C GLU A 701 -5.08 -11.96 14.96
N ARG A 702 -5.95 -11.11 15.52
CA ARG A 702 -6.81 -11.50 16.63
C ARG A 702 -7.82 -12.55 16.22
N GLY A 703 -8.41 -12.47 15.02
CA GLY A 703 -9.34 -13.47 14.49
C GLY A 703 -8.69 -14.86 14.38
N HIS A 704 -7.45 -14.95 13.93
CA HIS A 704 -6.68 -16.21 13.91
C HIS A 704 -6.46 -16.77 15.31
N TYR A 705 -6.10 -15.91 16.27
CA TYR A 705 -5.91 -16.34 17.66
C TYR A 705 -7.22 -16.89 18.28
N GLU A 706 -8.33 -16.20 18.09
CA GLU A 706 -9.61 -16.62 18.64
C GLU A 706 -10.11 -17.94 18.02
N LEU A 707 -9.84 -18.17 16.73
CA LEU A 707 -10.07 -19.47 16.09
C LEU A 707 -9.26 -20.58 16.79
N ALA A 708 -7.94 -20.35 16.98
CA ALA A 708 -7.06 -21.30 17.64
C ALA A 708 -7.50 -21.59 19.08
N ARG A 709 -7.87 -20.55 19.84
CA ARG A 709 -8.32 -20.66 21.23
C ARG A 709 -9.63 -21.45 21.34
N THR A 710 -10.58 -21.14 20.45
CA THR A 710 -11.89 -21.82 20.42
C THR A 710 -11.74 -23.29 20.08
N ALA A 711 -10.87 -23.61 19.11
CA ALA A 711 -10.54 -24.99 18.74
C ALA A 711 -9.86 -25.74 19.88
N ALA A 712 -8.85 -25.13 20.52
CA ALA A 712 -8.12 -25.76 21.62
C ALA A 712 -8.99 -26.03 22.85
N ASN A 713 -10.02 -25.21 23.10
CA ASN A 713 -11.03 -25.43 24.15
C ASN A 713 -12.07 -26.50 23.77
N GLY A 714 -11.99 -27.11 22.60
CA GLY A 714 -12.96 -28.08 22.11
C GLY A 714 -14.35 -27.49 21.83
N LYS A 715 -14.44 -26.17 21.64
CA LYS A 715 -15.73 -25.46 21.47
C LYS A 715 -16.01 -25.09 20.01
N LEU A 716 -15.08 -25.33 19.10
CA LEU A 716 -15.24 -24.93 17.70
C LEU A 716 -16.32 -25.75 17.01
N ASN A 717 -17.44 -25.10 16.71
CA ASN A 717 -18.56 -25.60 15.95
C ASN A 717 -19.02 -24.51 14.96
N ASP A 718 -20.04 -24.77 14.16
CA ASP A 718 -20.50 -23.82 13.13
C ASP A 718 -21.09 -22.52 13.73
N GLU A 719 -21.70 -22.58 14.93
CA GLU A 719 -22.19 -21.40 15.63
C GLU A 719 -21.05 -20.50 16.10
N GLU A 720 -20.02 -21.07 16.75
CA GLU A 720 -18.85 -20.32 17.19
C GLU A 720 -18.06 -19.78 16.00
N LEU A 721 -17.91 -20.55 14.93
CA LEU A 721 -17.28 -20.08 13.70
C LEU A 721 -18.07 -18.90 13.09
N SER A 722 -19.40 -18.96 13.11
CA SER A 722 -20.26 -17.86 12.66
C SER A 722 -20.06 -16.59 13.51
N LYS A 723 -19.93 -16.72 14.83
CA LYS A 723 -19.62 -15.58 15.72
C LYS A 723 -18.27 -14.97 15.38
N LEU A 724 -17.25 -15.80 15.17
CA LEU A 724 -15.91 -15.32 14.79
C LEU A 724 -15.94 -14.57 13.45
N ARG A 725 -16.64 -15.10 12.44
CA ARG A 725 -16.84 -14.39 11.15
C ARG A 725 -17.54 -13.05 11.34
N ASN A 726 -18.65 -13.03 12.03
CA ASN A 726 -19.44 -11.83 12.27
C ASN A 726 -18.69 -10.75 13.07
N THR A 727 -17.65 -11.13 13.79
CA THR A 727 -16.79 -10.21 14.53
C THR A 727 -15.58 -9.76 13.71
N TYR A 728 -14.71 -10.70 13.34
CA TYR A 728 -13.38 -10.37 12.81
C TYR A 728 -13.37 -10.17 11.29
N VAL A 729 -14.09 -11.03 10.55
CA VAL A 729 -14.21 -10.88 9.09
C VAL A 729 -15.02 -9.62 8.78
N THR A 730 -16.18 -9.45 9.39
CA THR A 730 -16.97 -8.22 9.22
C THR A 730 -16.18 -6.96 9.60
N ALA A 731 -15.38 -6.99 10.68
CA ALA A 731 -14.60 -5.84 11.08
C ALA A 731 -13.58 -5.45 9.98
N MET A 732 -12.89 -6.41 9.37
CA MET A 732 -11.99 -6.13 8.27
C MET A 732 -12.72 -5.63 7.02
N GLU A 733 -13.91 -6.15 6.73
CA GLU A 733 -14.73 -5.73 5.59
C GLU A 733 -15.22 -4.28 5.72
N ILE A 734 -15.60 -3.84 6.93
CA ILE A 734 -16.03 -2.43 7.13
C ILE A 734 -14.90 -1.42 7.11
N PHE A 735 -13.66 -1.87 7.28
CA PHE A 735 -12.47 -1.01 7.17
C PHE A 735 -12.04 -0.78 5.72
N ALA A 736 -12.57 -1.54 4.76
CA ALA A 736 -12.36 -1.27 3.35
C ALA A 736 -13.19 -0.06 2.90
N ASN A 737 -12.61 0.76 2.03
CA ASN A 737 -13.32 1.89 1.45
C ASN A 737 -14.28 1.46 0.32
N GLU A 738 -14.94 2.43 -0.33
CA GLU A 738 -15.92 2.21 -1.40
C GLU A 738 -15.34 1.51 -2.64
N GLY A 739 -14.03 1.58 -2.84
CA GLY A 739 -13.31 0.84 -3.88
C GLY A 739 -12.79 -0.53 -3.43
N LEU A 740 -13.20 -0.99 -2.24
CA LEU A 740 -12.76 -2.25 -1.62
C LEU A 740 -11.24 -2.29 -1.33
N MET A 741 -10.63 -1.15 -1.02
CA MET A 741 -9.24 -1.05 -0.60
C MET A 741 -9.15 -1.05 0.92
N ILE A 742 -8.40 -2.01 1.50
CA ILE A 742 -8.16 -2.05 2.95
C ILE A 742 -6.93 -1.20 3.27
N PRO A 743 -7.07 -0.19 4.14
CA PRO A 743 -5.97 0.71 4.48
C PRO A 743 -4.97 0.09 5.46
N GLU A 744 -3.85 0.78 5.66
CA GLU A 744 -2.94 0.56 6.76
C GLU A 744 -3.59 0.93 8.09
N GLN A 745 -4.19 2.12 8.16
CA GLN A 745 -4.78 2.66 9.37
C GLN A 745 -6.20 3.19 9.13
N VAL A 746 -7.06 3.04 10.14
CA VAL A 746 -8.42 3.58 10.14
C VAL A 746 -8.62 4.55 11.31
N TRP A 747 -9.45 5.56 11.09
CA TRP A 747 -9.75 6.58 12.08
C TRP A 747 -10.51 6.02 13.30
N ASP A 748 -9.99 6.27 14.50
CA ASP A 748 -10.48 5.74 15.77
C ASP A 748 -11.20 6.76 16.66
N ASN A 749 -11.58 7.90 16.09
CA ASN A 749 -12.25 9.03 16.78
C ASN A 749 -11.42 9.68 17.90
N VAL A 750 -10.10 9.58 17.86
CA VAL A 750 -9.25 10.22 18.86
C VAL A 750 -8.68 11.53 18.34
N GLY A 751 -8.88 12.60 19.10
CA GLY A 751 -8.37 13.93 18.80
C GLY A 751 -9.17 14.71 17.75
N SER A 752 -8.57 15.79 17.24
CA SER A 752 -9.15 16.64 16.20
C SER A 752 -9.12 15.97 14.82
N ASN A 753 -10.16 16.20 14.06
CA ASN A 753 -10.35 15.66 12.71
C ASN A 753 -10.54 16.78 11.66
N GLN A 754 -10.08 17.99 11.97
CA GLN A 754 -10.38 19.17 11.14
C GLN A 754 -9.69 19.18 9.78
N THR A 755 -8.57 18.48 9.64
CA THR A 755 -7.78 18.48 8.40
C THR A 755 -8.42 17.59 7.33
N TYR A 756 -8.85 16.39 7.68
CA TYR A 756 -9.34 15.40 6.71
C TYR A 756 -10.82 15.04 6.86
N ASN A 757 -11.41 15.29 8.03
CA ASN A 757 -12.82 15.01 8.34
C ASN A 757 -13.23 13.53 8.20
N PHE A 758 -12.37 12.61 8.66
CA PHE A 758 -12.63 11.16 8.63
C PHE A 758 -13.82 10.75 9.49
N THR A 759 -14.49 9.67 9.13
CA THR A 759 -15.45 8.98 9.98
C THR A 759 -14.80 7.77 10.68
N ALA A 760 -15.36 7.34 11.82
CA ALA A 760 -14.83 6.20 12.55
C ALA A 760 -14.82 4.92 11.70
N GLY A 761 -13.66 4.26 11.59
CA GLY A 761 -13.46 3.09 10.75
C GLY A 761 -13.09 3.39 9.31
N GLU A 762 -13.16 4.64 8.86
CA GLU A 762 -12.68 5.08 7.55
C GLU A 762 -11.14 5.08 7.51
N GLY A 763 -10.58 4.70 6.36
CA GLY A 763 -9.14 4.77 6.13
C GLY A 763 -8.59 6.19 6.30
N THR A 764 -7.47 6.33 7.01
CA THR A 764 -6.79 7.63 7.13
C THR A 764 -5.94 7.92 5.89
N ASN A 765 -5.18 9.02 5.91
CA ASN A 765 -4.22 9.32 4.83
C ASN A 765 -2.90 8.53 4.96
N SER A 766 -2.95 7.38 5.62
CA SER A 766 -1.91 6.35 5.63
C SER A 766 -1.91 5.55 4.31
N ALA A 767 -1.06 4.53 4.20
CA ALA A 767 -1.00 3.73 2.96
C ALA A 767 -2.32 2.99 2.69
N THR A 768 -2.92 3.22 1.52
CA THR A 768 -4.12 2.52 1.04
C THR A 768 -3.99 2.22 -0.47
N PRO A 769 -4.20 0.95 -0.90
CA PRO A 769 -4.32 -0.24 -0.06
C PRO A 769 -2.98 -0.65 0.57
N LEU A 770 -3.03 -1.24 1.76
CA LEU A 770 -1.87 -1.96 2.28
C LEU A 770 -1.97 -3.44 1.86
N ALA A 771 -0.94 -3.95 1.17
CA ALA A 771 -0.94 -5.34 0.71
C ALA A 771 -1.07 -6.34 1.87
N TRP A 772 -0.41 -6.08 3.00
CA TRP A 772 -0.53 -6.90 4.20
C TRP A 772 -1.97 -6.93 4.76
N SER A 773 -2.70 -5.82 4.72
CA SER A 773 -4.11 -5.79 5.18
C SER A 773 -4.99 -6.71 4.32
N HIS A 774 -4.87 -6.65 2.99
CA HIS A 774 -5.55 -7.56 2.09
C HIS A 774 -5.11 -9.02 2.27
N ALA A 775 -3.81 -9.24 2.45
CA ALA A 775 -3.25 -10.57 2.70
C ALA A 775 -3.78 -11.17 4.01
N GLU A 776 -3.86 -10.38 5.05
CA GLU A 776 -4.38 -10.82 6.35
C GLU A 776 -5.86 -11.21 6.27
N TYR A 777 -6.67 -10.44 5.54
CA TYR A 777 -8.07 -10.78 5.28
C TYR A 777 -8.22 -12.12 4.55
N VAL A 778 -7.48 -12.32 3.45
CA VAL A 778 -7.50 -13.59 2.69
C VAL A 778 -7.10 -14.77 3.55
N LYS A 779 -6.02 -14.64 4.35
CA LYS A 779 -5.55 -15.70 5.24
C LYS A 779 -6.53 -16.00 6.37
N LEU A 780 -7.25 -14.99 6.87
CA LEU A 780 -8.29 -15.17 7.87
C LEU A 780 -9.45 -16.02 7.33
N LEU A 781 -9.95 -15.71 6.12
CA LEU A 781 -10.97 -16.52 5.45
C LEU A 781 -10.48 -17.95 5.24
N ARG A 782 -9.24 -18.14 4.82
CA ARG A 782 -8.65 -19.46 4.66
C ARG A 782 -8.58 -20.23 5.98
N SER A 783 -8.18 -19.58 7.06
CA SER A 783 -8.13 -20.19 8.38
C SER A 783 -9.51 -20.65 8.86
N TYR A 784 -10.55 -19.88 8.55
CA TYR A 784 -11.93 -20.21 8.93
C TYR A 784 -12.48 -21.35 8.07
N ALA A 785 -12.22 -21.35 6.76
CA ALA A 785 -12.57 -22.47 5.88
C ALA A 785 -11.91 -23.78 6.32
N ASP A 786 -10.63 -23.73 6.65
CA ASP A 786 -9.86 -24.90 7.11
C ASP A 786 -10.14 -25.25 8.59
N LYS A 787 -10.81 -24.37 9.35
CA LYS A 787 -11.00 -24.46 10.82
C LYS A 787 -9.67 -24.59 11.57
N LYS A 788 -8.59 -23.99 11.01
CA LYS A 788 -7.23 -24.08 11.51
C LYS A 788 -6.43 -22.87 11.02
N VAL A 789 -5.56 -22.33 11.87
CA VAL A 789 -4.71 -21.20 11.52
C VAL A 789 -3.83 -21.53 10.31
N TRP A 790 -3.95 -20.74 9.24
CA TRP A 790 -3.27 -20.97 7.96
C TRP A 790 -1.75 -20.90 8.08
N ASP A 791 -1.24 -19.93 8.82
CA ASP A 791 0.22 -19.72 9.00
C ASP A 791 0.85 -20.65 10.03
N LEU A 792 0.09 -21.57 10.66
CA LEU A 792 0.62 -22.47 11.67
C LEU A 792 1.72 -23.35 11.08
N ASN A 793 2.93 -23.26 11.63
CA ASN A 793 4.02 -24.15 11.30
C ASN A 793 3.83 -25.47 12.06
N ALA A 794 3.48 -26.53 11.33
CA ALA A 794 3.14 -27.82 11.92
C ALA A 794 4.32 -28.46 12.66
N SER A 795 5.56 -28.32 12.17
CA SER A 795 6.75 -28.87 12.83
C SER A 795 7.07 -28.12 14.13
N THR A 796 6.90 -26.80 14.14
CA THR A 796 7.04 -25.96 15.34
C THR A 796 5.99 -26.33 16.38
N SER A 797 4.72 -26.42 15.98
CA SER A 797 3.62 -26.82 16.87
C SER A 797 3.82 -28.21 17.45
N ALA A 798 4.22 -29.19 16.64
CA ALA A 798 4.50 -30.55 17.12
C ALA A 798 5.65 -30.60 18.15
N ARG A 799 6.58 -29.64 18.10
CA ARG A 799 7.71 -29.56 19.03
C ARG A 799 7.36 -28.88 20.36
N TYR A 800 6.63 -27.78 20.33
CA TYR A 800 6.46 -26.89 21.48
C TYR A 800 5.05 -26.87 22.07
N VAL A 801 4.02 -27.23 21.31
CA VAL A 801 2.63 -27.27 21.78
C VAL A 801 2.26 -28.71 22.08
N LYS A 802 2.30 -29.04 23.37
CA LYS A 802 1.96 -30.38 23.88
C LYS A 802 0.54 -30.39 24.47
#